data_d933e34bf25fc76c9157ee2dcb4d4f61
#
_entry.id   d933e34bf25fc76c9157ee2dcb4d4f61
#
_cell.length_a   1.000
_cell.length_b   1.000
_cell.length_c   1.000
_cell.angle_alpha   90.00
_cell.angle_beta   90.00
_cell.angle_gamma   90.00
#
_symmetry.space_group_name_H-M   'P 1'
#
loop_
_entity.id
_entity.type
_entity.pdbx_description
1 polymer ?
#
loop_
_entity_poly.entity_id
_entity_poly.type
_entity_poly.pdbx_seq_one_letter_code
_entity_poly.pdbx_strand_id
1 'polypeptide(L)'
;MARRPERQGMPKTGGQCPPYHPHARELPAKPPRRSWARRDARPIIGKPDRRIPPPLSFLDRTRSLAHRSWPWLRIPCWIGLGLLVGFVLPYVLVLNKRVQDRFNDLVFAVPTRVYARPLPLQAGEPMTSAALELELTFAGYSHDGKGQVPGSWMKQGSRYTISSRGYAGPDGGELPKRIVVTLGGGEVASVHTAADKQPIKQTHLDPARIATLYGASQEERRFVQLRDVPPLLVKGLQSVEDRNFKNNIGIDFGAIARAALANLRAGHTVQGGSTLTQQLVRNLFLSRDQTLTRKINEALMSLLLEAHYSKGRILEAYVNDVFLGQQGAQAVHGFGAASEFYFGRRLQELRPQEIALLVGLVKGPSYYDPRRAPKRALARRNLVLQEFFDTGLISAAQLNAGQAAPLDVIKNGQLPHNRFPAFMDLVRKQITTDFDEKALREGNLSIFTTLDPAAQLYTEQAITSSLKGLGKRGDGVQAAAVVTDAHTGSVLAVVGNRNPGEPGFNRALDIRRQIGSTIKPFVYLVALTQPERWNLASMMDDSPISMRQPNGSMWTPQNDDHRSHDPLIMVDALAHSWNLATIHLGMAVGLPRIRAFLESFGLTDVNPSPSLLIGALDLSPLQVAQLYQYLAADGHALPLLAVRGVLDGSGRTIKRYQVQPGPGEYQEAVRLTTWAMQQVAEYGTASAIGNSALASLHAAGKTGTSNDLRDSWFAGFTGDHLAVFWMGRDDNKPTTLFGASGGLRAWRDLFAKLPTTPLSAAPGPGLEMAWINPADGRRTEPQCQGAQQVPVVAGSLPADAEGCFWQSLFGGDTATPAPSTTTP
;
A
#
# COMPACT_ATOMS: atom_id res chain seq x y z
N MET A 1 0.80 -7.93 -61.12
CA MET A 1 2.16 -8.09 -61.70
C MET A 1 3.20 -7.88 -60.62
N ALA A 2 3.94 -8.96 -60.36
CA ALA A 2 5.34 -9.07 -59.91
C ALA A 2 5.77 -8.30 -58.66
N ARG A 3 6.47 -8.82 -57.70
CA ARG A 3 7.13 -10.14 -57.39
C ARG A 3 7.44 -10.11 -55.90
N ARG A 4 7.30 -11.24 -55.20
CA ARG A 4 7.91 -11.52 -53.90
C ARG A 4 9.41 -11.72 -54.06
N PRO A 5 10.28 -11.50 -53.07
CA PRO A 5 11.45 -12.27 -52.86
C PRO A 5 11.39 -13.18 -51.64
N GLU A 6 12.16 -14.22 -51.77
CA GLU A 6 12.22 -15.49 -51.08
C GLU A 6 12.76 -15.44 -49.64
N ARG A 7 12.34 -16.45 -48.87
CA ARG A 7 12.90 -16.87 -47.59
C ARG A 7 14.29 -17.41 -47.76
N GLN A 8 15.26 -16.91 -47.01
CA GLN A 8 16.50 -17.64 -46.71
C GLN A 8 16.41 -18.22 -45.31
N GLY A 9 16.66 -19.54 -45.21
CA GLY A 9 16.57 -20.33 -44.00
C GLY A 9 17.79 -20.15 -43.10
N MET A 10 17.51 -20.16 -41.77
CA MET A 10 18.54 -20.40 -40.77
C MET A 10 18.67 -21.90 -40.49
N PRO A 11 19.89 -22.42 -40.30
CA PRO A 11 20.08 -23.82 -39.95
C PRO A 11 19.78 -24.11 -38.50
N LYS A 12 19.02 -25.16 -38.27
CA LYS A 12 18.86 -25.84 -36.99
C LYS A 12 20.16 -26.52 -36.59
N THR A 13 20.77 -26.08 -35.49
CA THR A 13 21.76 -26.88 -34.78
C THR A 13 21.10 -27.44 -33.54
N GLY A 14 20.72 -28.69 -33.61
CA GLY A 14 20.35 -29.51 -32.45
C GLY A 14 21.64 -29.92 -31.73
N GLY A 15 21.81 -29.48 -30.51
CA GLY A 15 22.79 -29.97 -29.56
C GLY A 15 22.16 -31.00 -28.64
N GLN A 16 22.36 -32.26 -28.95
CA GLN A 16 22.06 -33.38 -28.05
C GLN A 16 23.13 -33.43 -26.94
N CYS A 17 22.69 -33.41 -25.67
CA CYS A 17 23.54 -33.82 -24.55
C CYS A 17 23.80 -35.32 -24.61
N PRO A 18 25.07 -35.77 -24.48
CA PRO A 18 25.35 -37.19 -24.35
C PRO A 18 25.07 -37.72 -22.95
N PRO A 19 24.76 -39.03 -22.83
CA PRO A 19 24.47 -39.67 -21.54
C PRO A 19 25.75 -39.94 -20.75
N TYR A 20 25.63 -39.73 -19.46
CA TYR A 20 26.67 -40.00 -18.46
C TYR A 20 26.87 -41.51 -18.27
N HIS A 21 28.04 -42.05 -18.66
CA HIS A 21 28.50 -43.38 -18.30
C HIS A 21 29.37 -43.32 -17.05
N PRO A 22 29.20 -44.19 -16.07
CA PRO A 22 30.07 -44.27 -14.90
C PRO A 22 31.30 -45.15 -15.23
N HIS A 23 32.46 -44.54 -15.25
CA HIS A 23 33.72 -45.28 -15.25
C HIS A 23 34.05 -45.75 -13.84
N ALA A 24 34.02 -47.05 -13.62
CA ALA A 24 34.67 -47.77 -12.57
C ALA A 24 36.19 -47.59 -12.66
N ARG A 25 36.84 -47.04 -11.64
CA ARG A 25 38.29 -47.11 -11.47
C ARG A 25 38.61 -48.23 -10.49
N GLU A 26 39.32 -49.18 -11.04
CA GLU A 26 39.95 -50.32 -10.38
C GLU A 26 40.94 -49.86 -9.32
N LEU A 27 40.89 -50.56 -8.16
CA LEU A 27 41.89 -50.51 -7.09
C LEU A 27 43.14 -51.29 -7.48
N PRO A 28 44.35 -50.80 -7.24
CA PRO A 28 45.54 -51.63 -7.40
C PRO A 28 45.76 -52.55 -6.24
N ALA A 29 46.22 -53.78 -6.58
CA ALA A 29 46.44 -54.94 -5.74
C ALA A 29 47.55 -54.78 -4.70
N LYS A 30 47.40 -55.44 -3.56
CA LYS A 30 48.37 -55.64 -2.49
C LYS A 30 49.53 -56.52 -3.01
N PRO A 31 50.79 -56.19 -2.67
CA PRO A 31 51.92 -57.15 -2.80
C PRO A 31 51.98 -58.11 -1.64
N PRO A 32 52.63 -59.33 -1.80
CA PRO A 32 52.42 -60.47 -0.94
C PRO A 32 53.37 -60.50 0.29
N ARG A 33 52.88 -61.24 1.29
CA ARG A 33 53.64 -61.66 2.50
C ARG A 33 54.87 -62.52 2.06
N ARG A 34 56.05 -62.20 2.59
CA ARG A 34 57.19 -63.15 2.69
C ARG A 34 57.41 -63.58 4.07
N SER A 35 57.25 -64.87 4.33
CA SER A 35 57.75 -65.65 5.47
C SER A 35 59.23 -65.98 5.23
N TRP A 36 60.01 -65.96 6.31
CA TRP A 36 61.22 -66.74 6.49
C TRP A 36 61.55 -66.75 7.96
N ALA A 37 61.35 -67.77 8.67
CA ALA A 37 62.16 -68.97 8.94
C ALA A 37 63.32 -68.71 9.88
N ARG A 38 63.20 -69.43 11.00
CA ARG A 38 64.15 -69.73 12.05
C ARG A 38 65.57 -70.04 11.60
N ARG A 39 66.53 -69.63 12.41
CA ARG A 39 67.72 -70.49 12.69
C ARG A 39 68.27 -70.25 14.11
N ASP A 40 68.47 -71.32 14.83
CA ASP A 40 69.06 -71.54 16.10
C ASP A 40 70.59 -71.21 16.17
N ALA A 41 71.03 -70.86 17.31
CA ALA A 41 72.24 -71.44 17.95
C ALA A 41 72.58 -70.81 19.30
N ARG A 42 72.74 -71.68 20.28
CA ARG A 42 73.31 -71.48 21.60
C ARG A 42 74.83 -71.57 21.55
N PRO A 43 75.59 -71.52 22.72
CA PRO A 43 75.44 -70.84 24.01
C PRO A 43 76.78 -70.19 24.45
N ILE A 44 77.00 -69.61 25.67
CA ILE A 44 77.98 -69.95 26.68
C ILE A 44 78.03 -68.86 27.79
N ILE A 45 77.66 -69.18 28.99
CA ILE A 45 78.22 -69.10 30.36
C ILE A 45 78.95 -67.80 30.80
N GLY A 46 78.41 -67.24 31.91
CA GLY A 46 79.08 -66.35 32.79
C GLY A 46 78.19 -65.72 33.87
N LYS A 47 78.03 -66.32 35.03
CA LYS A 47 77.55 -65.71 36.29
C LYS A 47 78.85 -65.12 37.05
N PRO A 48 78.77 -64.15 37.93
CA PRO A 48 77.79 -63.89 38.99
C PRO A 48 77.60 -62.41 39.33
N ASP A 49 76.74 -62.02 40.08
CA ASP A 49 76.59 -61.56 41.42
C ASP A 49 75.35 -60.69 41.70
N ARG A 50 74.67 -61.11 42.70
CA ARG A 50 73.45 -60.43 43.21
C ARG A 50 73.85 -59.23 44.10
N ARG A 51 73.26 -58.05 43.84
CA ARG A 51 72.85 -57.14 44.90
C ARG A 51 71.52 -56.50 44.52
N ILE A 52 70.46 -56.76 45.26
CA ILE A 52 69.16 -56.24 45.22
C ILE A 52 69.19 -54.83 45.81
N PRO A 53 68.81 -53.77 45.08
CA PRO A 53 68.53 -52.47 45.73
C PRO A 53 67.06 -52.44 46.21
N PRO A 54 66.76 -51.64 47.26
CA PRO A 54 65.37 -51.58 47.84
C PRO A 54 64.35 -50.98 46.95
N PRO A 55 63.03 -51.27 47.14
CA PRO A 55 61.93 -50.78 46.30
C PRO A 55 61.77 -49.25 46.43
N LEU A 56 62.02 -48.50 45.35
CA LEU A 56 61.65 -47.07 45.26
C LEU A 56 60.14 -46.90 45.43
N SER A 57 59.69 -45.99 46.30
CA SER A 57 58.33 -45.66 46.54
C SER A 57 57.66 -45.13 45.23
N PHE A 58 56.31 -45.41 45.08
CA PHE A 58 55.49 -45.06 43.92
C PHE A 58 55.58 -43.57 43.53
N LEU A 59 55.93 -42.70 44.47
CA LEU A 59 56.13 -41.23 44.26
C LEU A 59 57.41 -40.84 43.51
N ASP A 60 58.44 -41.63 43.57
CA ASP A 60 59.71 -41.37 42.87
C ASP A 60 59.69 -41.82 41.40
N ARG A 61 58.87 -42.81 41.04
CA ARG A 61 58.59 -43.19 39.64
C ARG A 61 57.80 -42.13 38.89
N THR A 62 56.93 -41.46 39.58
CA THR A 62 56.10 -40.38 38.91
C THR A 62 56.91 -39.13 38.69
N ARG A 63 57.86 -38.77 39.58
CA ARG A 63 58.75 -37.62 39.41
C ARG A 63 59.81 -37.84 38.30
N SER A 64 60.32 -39.00 38.11
CA SER A 64 61.34 -39.28 37.08
C SER A 64 60.73 -39.36 35.69
N LEU A 65 59.48 -39.80 35.54
CA LEU A 65 58.70 -39.75 34.27
C LEU A 65 58.23 -38.32 33.91
N ALA A 66 57.90 -37.53 34.93
CA ALA A 66 57.52 -36.13 34.69
C ALA A 66 58.69 -35.27 34.20
N HIS A 67 59.94 -35.51 34.74
CA HIS A 67 61.07 -34.74 34.25
C HIS A 67 61.65 -35.14 32.90
N ARG A 68 61.32 -36.38 32.38
CA ARG A 68 61.80 -36.88 31.10
C ARG A 68 60.87 -36.58 29.96
N SER A 69 59.62 -36.36 30.26
CA SER A 69 58.56 -35.97 29.26
C SER A 69 58.35 -34.46 29.17
N TRP A 70 58.83 -33.64 30.08
CA TRP A 70 58.67 -32.19 30.14
C TRP A 70 59.15 -31.43 28.90
N PRO A 71 60.26 -31.72 28.27
CA PRO A 71 60.68 -31.06 27.01
C PRO A 71 59.81 -31.46 25.84
N TRP A 72 59.31 -32.69 25.77
CA TRP A 72 58.45 -33.17 24.67
C TRP A 72 57.02 -32.62 24.72
N LEU A 73 56.53 -32.24 25.89
CA LEU A 73 55.23 -31.58 26.05
C LEU A 73 55.28 -30.06 25.72
N ARG A 74 56.47 -29.45 25.87
CA ARG A 74 56.63 -28.02 25.55
C ARG A 74 56.50 -27.71 24.05
N ILE A 75 57.03 -28.53 23.19
CA ILE A 75 56.97 -28.32 21.72
C ILE A 75 55.50 -28.32 21.23
N PRO A 76 54.66 -29.32 21.50
CA PRO A 76 53.25 -29.27 21.10
C PRO A 76 52.48 -28.13 21.79
N CYS A 77 52.80 -27.71 23.00
CA CYS A 77 52.20 -26.55 23.65
C CYS A 77 52.56 -25.24 22.93
N TRP A 78 53.83 -25.06 22.54
CA TRP A 78 54.28 -23.89 21.78
C TRP A 78 53.70 -23.90 20.35
N ILE A 79 53.63 -25.03 19.71
CA ILE A 79 52.92 -25.17 18.40
C ILE A 79 51.46 -24.87 18.56
N GLY A 80 50.77 -25.41 19.60
CA GLY A 80 49.41 -25.12 19.91
C GLY A 80 49.13 -23.63 20.20
N LEU A 81 50.04 -22.98 20.97
CA LEU A 81 50.00 -21.54 21.24
C LEU A 81 50.23 -20.72 19.95
N GLY A 82 51.19 -21.12 19.11
CA GLY A 82 51.44 -20.48 17.80
C GLY A 82 50.23 -20.58 16.84
N LEU A 83 49.59 -21.75 16.78
CA LEU A 83 48.34 -21.94 16.03
C LEU A 83 47.18 -21.14 16.60
N LEU A 84 47.05 -21.08 17.93
CA LEU A 84 46.04 -20.30 18.62
C LEU A 84 46.18 -18.80 18.32
N VAL A 85 47.41 -18.27 18.47
CA VAL A 85 47.67 -16.83 18.26
C VAL A 85 47.72 -16.49 16.75
N GLY A 86 48.32 -17.36 15.91
CA GLY A 86 48.47 -17.08 14.48
C GLY A 86 47.22 -17.31 13.61
N PHE A 87 46.35 -18.22 13.99
CA PHE A 87 45.18 -18.59 13.17
C PHE A 87 43.83 -18.43 13.91
N VAL A 88 43.73 -18.96 15.13
CA VAL A 88 42.42 -18.97 15.82
C VAL A 88 42.03 -17.57 16.27
N LEU A 89 42.97 -16.80 16.85
CA LEU A 89 42.68 -15.46 17.32
C LEU A 89 42.27 -14.49 16.18
N PRO A 90 43.03 -14.39 15.07
CA PRO A 90 42.61 -13.58 13.93
C PRO A 90 41.27 -14.04 13.33
N TYR A 91 41.02 -15.35 13.27
CA TYR A 91 39.76 -15.89 12.80
C TYR A 91 38.57 -15.47 13.71
N VAL A 92 38.72 -15.58 15.01
CA VAL A 92 37.70 -15.13 15.99
C VAL A 92 37.47 -13.62 15.89
N LEU A 93 38.52 -12.81 15.67
CA LEU A 93 38.37 -11.35 15.46
C LEU A 93 37.53 -11.04 14.19
N VAL A 94 37.79 -11.77 13.10
CA VAL A 94 36.96 -11.64 11.87
C VAL A 94 35.53 -12.02 12.14
N LEU A 95 35.28 -13.15 12.83
CA LEU A 95 33.93 -13.56 13.21
C LEU A 95 33.27 -12.54 14.13
N ASN A 96 34.02 -11.98 15.09
CA ASN A 96 33.50 -10.98 16.00
C ASN A 96 33.04 -9.71 15.26
N LYS A 97 33.87 -9.19 14.36
CA LYS A 97 33.48 -8.06 13.52
C LYS A 97 32.21 -8.36 12.69
N ARG A 98 32.17 -9.53 12.06
CA ARG A 98 31.02 -9.96 11.27
C ARG A 98 29.73 -10.06 12.10
N VAL A 99 29.84 -10.55 13.35
CA VAL A 99 28.70 -10.63 14.28
C VAL A 99 28.22 -9.23 14.64
N GLN A 100 29.13 -8.31 15.02
CA GLN A 100 28.75 -6.96 15.40
C GLN A 100 28.14 -6.17 14.26
N ASP A 101 28.78 -6.14 13.08
CA ASP A 101 28.31 -5.38 11.93
C ASP A 101 26.88 -5.83 11.54
N ARG A 102 26.69 -7.12 11.30
CA ARG A 102 25.40 -7.62 10.81
C ARG A 102 24.29 -7.64 11.87
N PHE A 103 24.62 -7.85 13.14
CA PHE A 103 23.63 -7.84 14.22
C PHE A 103 23.16 -6.41 14.53
N ASN A 104 24.06 -5.44 14.48
CA ASN A 104 23.72 -4.03 14.66
C ASN A 104 22.83 -3.54 13.52
N ASP A 105 23.14 -3.85 12.26
CA ASP A 105 22.31 -3.50 11.10
C ASP A 105 20.90 -4.07 11.24
N LEU A 106 20.73 -5.26 11.82
CA LEU A 106 19.45 -5.94 11.92
C LEU A 106 18.59 -5.44 13.09
N VAL A 107 19.20 -5.15 14.22
CA VAL A 107 18.49 -4.85 15.49
C VAL A 107 18.24 -3.36 15.68
N PHE A 108 19.04 -2.49 15.08
CA PHE A 108 18.90 -1.04 15.23
C PHE A 108 18.09 -0.37 14.13
N ALA A 109 17.93 -0.99 12.96
CA ALA A 109 17.06 -0.48 11.91
C ALA A 109 15.59 -0.82 12.20
N VAL A 110 14.93 -0.02 13.02
CA VAL A 110 13.47 -0.09 13.16
C VAL A 110 12.85 0.59 11.93
N PRO A 111 12.17 -0.14 11.05
CA PRO A 111 11.69 0.44 9.81
C PRO A 111 10.57 1.46 10.06
N THR A 112 10.53 2.47 9.21
CA THR A 112 9.46 3.46 9.20
C THR A 112 8.15 2.84 8.78
N ARG A 113 7.09 3.13 9.53
CA ARG A 113 5.74 2.64 9.31
C ARG A 113 4.89 3.71 8.66
N VAL A 114 4.07 3.33 7.71
CA VAL A 114 3.15 4.24 7.02
C VAL A 114 1.72 3.82 7.32
N TYR A 115 0.92 4.77 7.75
CA TYR A 115 -0.46 4.59 8.17
C TYR A 115 -1.41 5.35 7.25
N ALA A 116 -2.60 4.79 7.03
CA ALA A 116 -3.75 5.48 6.46
C ALA A 116 -4.25 6.58 7.40
N ARG A 117 -5.28 7.31 7.01
CA ARG A 117 -5.97 8.22 7.93
C ARG A 117 -6.63 7.45 9.08
N PRO A 118 -6.72 8.02 10.28
CA PRO A 118 -7.66 7.53 11.29
C PRO A 118 -9.09 7.66 10.77
N LEU A 119 -9.93 6.64 10.98
CA LEU A 119 -11.33 6.70 10.56
C LEU A 119 -12.12 7.64 11.47
N PRO A 120 -12.63 8.78 10.98
CA PRO A 120 -13.50 9.64 11.78
C PRO A 120 -14.87 8.96 11.97
N LEU A 121 -15.46 9.14 13.16
CA LEU A 121 -16.79 8.69 13.51
C LEU A 121 -17.51 9.84 14.24
N GLN A 122 -18.43 10.46 13.52
CA GLN A 122 -19.24 11.59 13.98
C GLN A 122 -20.65 11.44 13.42
N ALA A 123 -21.67 11.87 14.17
CA ALA A 123 -23.03 11.88 13.67
C ALA A 123 -23.16 12.80 12.44
N GLY A 124 -23.86 12.35 11.40
CA GLY A 124 -24.03 13.03 10.12
C GLY A 124 -22.94 12.70 9.09
N GLU A 125 -21.87 11.95 9.45
CA GLU A 125 -20.84 11.53 8.50
C GLU A 125 -21.38 10.47 7.53
N PRO A 126 -21.23 10.65 6.21
CA PRO A 126 -21.65 9.64 5.24
C PRO A 126 -20.97 8.31 5.50
N MET A 127 -21.75 7.26 5.79
CA MET A 127 -21.21 5.94 6.11
C MET A 127 -22.22 4.85 5.84
N THR A 128 -21.86 3.92 4.96
CA THR A 128 -22.64 2.70 4.77
C THR A 128 -22.09 1.55 5.61
N SER A 129 -22.91 0.53 5.87
CA SER A 129 -22.46 -0.70 6.54
C SER A 129 -21.27 -1.34 5.81
N ALA A 130 -21.30 -1.36 4.48
CA ALA A 130 -20.24 -1.93 3.66
C ALA A 130 -18.93 -1.14 3.80
N ALA A 131 -18.99 0.20 3.82
CA ALA A 131 -17.82 1.05 4.01
C ALA A 131 -17.23 0.88 5.41
N LEU A 132 -18.04 0.87 6.47
CA LEU A 132 -17.56 0.68 7.84
C LEU A 132 -16.92 -0.71 8.03
N GLU A 133 -17.53 -1.77 7.53
CA GLU A 133 -16.99 -3.13 7.62
C GLU A 133 -15.69 -3.29 6.82
N LEU A 134 -15.59 -2.62 5.67
CA LEU A 134 -14.36 -2.58 4.87
C LEU A 134 -13.24 -1.87 5.64
N GLU A 135 -13.50 -0.71 6.22
CA GLU A 135 -12.55 0.05 7.05
C GLU A 135 -12.07 -0.78 8.25
N LEU A 136 -13.00 -1.38 9.01
CA LEU A 136 -12.67 -2.24 10.15
C LEU A 136 -11.82 -3.44 9.73
N THR A 137 -12.19 -4.10 8.64
CA THR A 137 -11.45 -5.24 8.10
C THR A 137 -10.05 -4.82 7.65
N PHE A 138 -9.96 -3.67 6.97
CA PHE A 138 -8.69 -3.13 6.48
C PHE A 138 -7.76 -2.74 7.62
N ALA A 139 -8.30 -2.14 8.70
CA ALA A 139 -7.55 -1.85 9.91
C ALA A 139 -7.22 -3.10 10.75
N GLY A 140 -7.59 -4.30 10.28
CA GLY A 140 -7.31 -5.56 10.96
C GLY A 140 -8.14 -5.77 12.22
N TYR A 141 -9.35 -5.23 12.26
CA TYR A 141 -10.31 -5.54 13.32
C TYR A 141 -10.96 -6.89 13.05
N SER A 142 -11.02 -7.73 14.08
CA SER A 142 -11.69 -9.03 13.98
C SER A 142 -13.17 -8.92 14.32
N HIS A 143 -14.02 -9.56 13.51
CA HIS A 143 -15.43 -9.75 13.89
C HIS A 143 -15.49 -10.85 14.94
N ASP A 144 -15.89 -10.52 16.17
CA ASP A 144 -16.16 -11.49 17.23
C ASP A 144 -17.58 -11.30 17.78
N GLY A 145 -18.15 -12.36 18.34
CA GLY A 145 -19.53 -12.36 18.85
C GLY A 145 -19.76 -11.48 20.10
N LYS A 146 -18.72 -10.82 20.63
CA LYS A 146 -18.79 -10.04 21.88
C LYS A 146 -18.26 -8.62 21.75
N GLY A 147 -17.38 -8.33 20.79
CA GLY A 147 -16.75 -7.01 20.60
C GLY A 147 -16.08 -6.49 21.89
N GLN A 148 -15.40 -7.37 22.63
CA GLN A 148 -14.84 -7.02 23.96
C GLN A 148 -13.32 -6.84 23.93
N VAL A 149 -12.64 -7.51 23.00
CA VAL A 149 -11.19 -7.47 22.92
C VAL A 149 -10.76 -6.26 22.08
N PRO A 150 -9.74 -5.48 22.48
CA PRO A 150 -9.21 -4.41 21.63
C PRO A 150 -8.90 -4.92 20.23
N GLY A 151 -9.34 -4.19 19.20
CA GLY A 151 -9.24 -4.63 17.80
C GLY A 151 -10.32 -5.60 17.37
N SER A 152 -11.46 -5.66 18.05
CA SER A 152 -12.62 -6.45 17.64
C SER A 152 -13.89 -5.62 17.50
N TRP A 153 -14.85 -6.16 16.76
CA TRP A 153 -16.16 -5.55 16.58
C TRP A 153 -17.27 -6.60 16.50
N MET A 154 -18.48 -6.17 16.82
CA MET A 154 -19.72 -6.97 16.73
C MET A 154 -20.80 -6.13 16.04
N LYS A 155 -21.60 -6.77 15.19
CA LYS A 155 -22.75 -6.16 14.53
C LYS A 155 -24.07 -6.73 15.07
N GLN A 156 -25.03 -5.84 15.35
CA GLN A 156 -26.41 -6.18 15.68
C GLN A 156 -27.35 -5.25 14.90
N GLY A 157 -27.85 -5.70 13.77
CA GLY A 157 -28.62 -4.86 12.86
C GLY A 157 -27.78 -3.70 12.32
N SER A 158 -28.23 -2.46 12.56
CA SER A 158 -27.51 -1.23 12.21
C SER A 158 -26.51 -0.76 13.28
N ARG A 159 -26.39 -1.47 14.41
CA ARG A 159 -25.52 -1.10 15.52
C ARG A 159 -24.24 -1.90 15.50
N TYR A 160 -23.11 -1.19 15.62
CA TYR A 160 -21.76 -1.74 15.68
C TYR A 160 -21.15 -1.46 17.04
N THR A 161 -20.78 -2.51 17.79
CA THR A 161 -19.98 -2.35 19.00
C THR A 161 -18.52 -2.58 18.62
N ILE A 162 -17.69 -1.56 18.81
CA ILE A 162 -16.27 -1.57 18.38
C ILE A 162 -15.39 -1.31 19.59
N SER A 163 -14.38 -2.17 19.82
CA SER A 163 -13.35 -1.97 20.82
C SER A 163 -12.07 -1.48 20.14
N SER A 164 -11.79 -0.17 20.24
CA SER A 164 -10.61 0.43 19.60
C SER A 164 -9.33 0.09 20.37
N ARG A 165 -8.19 0.10 19.65
CA ARG A 165 -6.87 -0.13 20.24
C ARG A 165 -6.22 1.13 20.79
N GLY A 166 -6.73 2.31 20.38
CA GLY A 166 -6.08 3.60 20.60
C GLY A 166 -4.84 3.76 19.69
N TYR A 167 -4.37 4.99 19.57
CA TYR A 167 -3.17 5.31 18.78
C TYR A 167 -2.61 6.68 19.17
N ALA A 168 -1.33 6.94 18.88
CA ALA A 168 -0.74 8.27 18.83
C ALA A 168 -0.72 8.76 17.39
N GLY A 169 -1.13 10.00 17.16
CA GLY A 169 -1.20 10.61 15.82
C GLY A 169 -0.63 12.03 15.80
N PRO A 170 -0.39 12.61 14.61
CA PRO A 170 0.20 13.94 14.49
C PRO A 170 -0.68 15.06 15.07
N ASP A 171 -2.01 14.88 15.05
CA ASP A 171 -3.00 15.82 15.53
C ASP A 171 -3.50 15.47 16.95
N GLY A 172 -2.80 14.60 17.64
CA GLY A 172 -3.20 14.00 18.91
C GLY A 172 -3.51 12.52 18.73
N GLY A 173 -3.77 11.84 19.82
CA GLY A 173 -4.08 10.41 19.83
C GLY A 173 -5.42 10.13 20.49
N GLU A 174 -5.82 8.87 20.39
CA GLU A 174 -7.01 8.37 21.09
C GLU A 174 -6.62 7.23 22.01
N LEU A 175 -7.19 7.23 23.23
CA LEU A 175 -7.03 6.11 24.16
C LEU A 175 -7.91 4.94 23.71
N PRO A 176 -7.54 3.69 24.06
CA PRO A 176 -8.39 2.54 23.81
C PRO A 176 -9.76 2.73 24.46
N LYS A 177 -10.82 2.51 23.70
CA LYS A 177 -12.21 2.67 24.19
C LYS A 177 -13.14 1.71 23.47
N ARG A 178 -14.26 1.44 24.11
CA ARG A 178 -15.34 0.64 23.53
C ARG A 178 -16.52 1.55 23.22
N ILE A 179 -16.91 1.61 21.96
CA ILE A 179 -17.97 2.49 21.45
C ILE A 179 -19.08 1.69 20.77
N VAL A 180 -20.23 2.30 20.67
CA VAL A 180 -21.37 1.82 19.89
C VAL A 180 -21.65 2.86 18.81
N VAL A 181 -21.54 2.46 17.55
CA VAL A 181 -21.86 3.25 16.37
C VAL A 181 -23.18 2.75 15.81
N THR A 182 -24.15 3.62 15.58
CA THR A 182 -25.41 3.29 14.94
C THR A 182 -25.45 3.96 13.57
N LEU A 183 -25.72 3.17 12.52
CA LEU A 183 -25.86 3.67 11.15
C LEU A 183 -27.36 3.80 10.81
N GLY A 184 -27.70 4.83 10.04
CA GLY A 184 -29.08 5.05 9.55
C GLY A 184 -29.05 6.07 8.42
N GLY A 185 -29.91 5.88 7.39
CA GLY A 185 -30.02 6.84 6.28
C GLY A 185 -28.77 6.98 5.40
N GLY A 186 -27.82 6.05 5.47
CA GLY A 186 -26.54 6.15 4.72
C GLY A 186 -25.45 6.94 5.45
N GLU A 187 -25.68 7.28 6.72
CA GLU A 187 -24.76 8.06 7.57
C GLU A 187 -24.60 7.45 8.97
N VAL A 188 -23.66 7.97 9.74
CA VAL A 188 -23.53 7.70 11.16
C VAL A 188 -24.64 8.44 11.91
N ALA A 189 -25.66 7.72 12.35
CA ALA A 189 -26.77 8.31 13.09
C ALA A 189 -26.37 8.73 14.52
N SER A 190 -25.51 7.94 15.19
CA SER A 190 -25.02 8.27 16.53
C SER A 190 -23.78 7.48 16.92
N VAL A 191 -22.97 8.06 17.82
CA VAL A 191 -21.83 7.41 18.47
C VAL A 191 -21.94 7.59 19.99
N HIS A 192 -21.81 6.47 20.74
CA HIS A 192 -21.89 6.47 22.20
C HIS A 192 -20.80 5.60 22.82
N THR A 193 -20.43 5.85 24.07
CA THR A 193 -19.64 4.91 24.86
C THR A 193 -20.44 3.63 25.11
N ALA A 194 -19.79 2.48 25.12
CA ALA A 194 -20.49 1.21 25.36
C ALA A 194 -20.83 0.98 26.83
N ALA A 195 -20.13 1.61 27.78
CA ALA A 195 -20.25 1.41 29.19
C ALA A 195 -21.45 2.17 29.79
N ASP A 196 -21.48 3.48 29.62
CA ASP A 196 -22.40 4.41 30.24
C ASP A 196 -23.34 5.10 29.23
N LYS A 197 -23.26 4.71 27.97
CA LYS A 197 -24.10 5.24 26.87
C LYS A 197 -24.01 6.75 26.68
N GLN A 198 -22.92 7.37 27.12
CA GLN A 198 -22.70 8.81 26.92
C GLN A 198 -22.48 9.11 25.43
N PRO A 199 -23.10 10.15 24.87
CA PRO A 199 -22.91 10.54 23.49
C PRO A 199 -21.47 11.03 23.26
N ILE A 200 -20.88 10.63 22.15
CA ILE A 200 -19.56 11.07 21.71
C ILE A 200 -19.77 11.96 20.48
N LYS A 201 -19.35 13.23 20.58
CA LYS A 201 -19.48 14.18 19.49
C LYS A 201 -18.62 13.75 18.28
N GLN A 202 -17.37 13.38 18.54
CA GLN A 202 -16.43 12.94 17.53
C GLN A 202 -15.41 11.98 18.15
N THR A 203 -15.03 10.95 17.43
CA THR A 203 -13.94 10.03 17.77
C THR A 203 -13.31 9.46 16.53
N HIS A 204 -12.12 8.86 16.68
CA HIS A 204 -11.40 8.21 15.57
C HIS A 204 -11.03 6.79 15.96
N LEU A 205 -11.09 5.89 15.00
CA LEU A 205 -10.48 4.57 15.14
C LEU A 205 -9.01 4.62 14.74
N ASP A 206 -8.22 3.71 15.31
CA ASP A 206 -6.79 3.60 15.01
C ASP A 206 -6.57 3.32 13.51
N PRO A 207 -5.63 4.05 12.88
CA PRO A 207 -5.40 3.97 11.45
C PRO A 207 -4.79 2.62 11.04
N ALA A 208 -5.18 2.15 9.89
CA ALA A 208 -4.59 0.97 9.28
C ALA A 208 -3.14 1.22 8.85
N ARG A 209 -2.25 0.26 9.07
CA ARG A 209 -0.90 0.31 8.49
C ARG A 209 -0.96 -0.14 7.03
N ILE A 210 -0.52 0.73 6.12
CA ILE A 210 -0.58 0.52 4.67
C ILE A 210 0.74 0.07 4.06
N ALA A 211 1.87 0.46 4.68
CA ALA A 211 3.20 0.08 4.22
C ALA A 211 4.21 0.13 5.37
N THR A 212 5.37 -0.46 5.10
CA THR A 212 6.58 -0.31 5.90
C THR A 212 7.73 -0.01 4.95
N LEU A 213 8.50 1.05 5.23
CA LEU A 213 9.65 1.41 4.42
C LEU A 213 10.88 0.69 4.97
N TYR A 214 11.41 -0.26 4.20
CA TYR A 214 12.61 -1.03 4.53
C TYR A 214 13.85 -0.52 3.79
N GLY A 215 15.03 -0.91 4.28
CA GLY A 215 16.27 -0.82 3.52
C GLY A 215 16.27 -1.66 2.24
N ALA A 216 17.38 -1.73 1.53
CA ALA A 216 17.52 -2.32 0.19
C ALA A 216 17.14 -3.82 0.06
N SER A 217 16.95 -4.57 1.16
CA SER A 217 16.45 -5.95 1.12
C SER A 217 14.93 -5.95 1.04
N GLN A 218 14.40 -6.54 -0.03
CA GLN A 218 12.96 -6.68 -0.30
C GLN A 218 12.22 -7.66 0.64
N GLU A 219 12.83 -8.09 1.74
CA GLU A 219 12.21 -8.99 2.70
C GLU A 219 11.31 -8.20 3.66
N GLU A 220 10.03 -8.43 3.61
CA GLU A 220 9.06 -7.87 4.55
C GLU A 220 9.23 -8.48 5.94
N ARG A 221 9.91 -7.75 6.84
CA ARG A 221 10.01 -8.10 8.25
C ARG A 221 9.09 -7.19 9.06
N ARG A 222 8.13 -7.75 9.74
CA ARG A 222 7.31 -7.00 10.69
C ARG A 222 8.02 -6.95 12.04
N PHE A 223 8.85 -5.95 12.25
CA PHE A 223 9.59 -5.77 13.49
C PHE A 223 8.63 -5.54 14.67
N VAL A 224 8.79 -6.34 15.73
CA VAL A 224 8.06 -6.23 16.99
C VAL A 224 9.08 -6.03 18.10
N GLN A 225 8.91 -4.97 18.92
CA GLN A 225 9.76 -4.78 20.09
C GLN A 225 9.45 -5.84 21.15
N LEU A 226 10.45 -6.29 21.89
CA LEU A 226 10.26 -7.36 22.88
C LEU A 226 9.21 -7.03 23.94
N ARG A 227 9.06 -5.74 24.30
CA ARG A 227 8.03 -5.26 25.24
C ARG A 227 6.61 -5.43 24.71
N ASP A 228 6.44 -5.49 23.38
CA ASP A 228 5.15 -5.63 22.70
C ASP A 228 4.84 -7.10 22.37
N VAL A 229 5.76 -8.03 22.68
CA VAL A 229 5.55 -9.47 22.48
C VAL A 229 4.76 -10.05 23.64
N PRO A 230 3.69 -10.84 23.39
CA PRO A 230 2.93 -11.47 24.47
C PRO A 230 3.83 -12.27 25.40
N PRO A 231 3.71 -12.10 26.73
CA PRO A 231 4.54 -12.85 27.69
C PRO A 231 4.44 -14.37 27.53
N LEU A 232 3.28 -14.87 27.10
CA LEU A 232 3.06 -16.29 26.81
C LEU A 232 3.93 -16.79 25.65
N LEU A 233 4.10 -15.98 24.59
CA LEU A 233 4.97 -16.32 23.47
C LEU A 233 6.43 -16.43 23.92
N VAL A 234 6.90 -15.43 24.66
CA VAL A 234 8.29 -15.38 25.15
C VAL A 234 8.60 -16.59 26.03
N LYS A 235 7.78 -16.83 27.05
CA LYS A 235 7.96 -17.95 27.99
C LYS A 235 7.74 -19.30 27.31
N GLY A 236 6.73 -19.38 26.43
CA GLY A 236 6.42 -20.58 25.68
C GLY A 236 7.51 -20.98 24.68
N LEU A 237 8.11 -20.00 24.00
CA LEU A 237 9.25 -20.24 23.14
C LEU A 237 10.45 -20.79 23.93
N GLN A 238 10.74 -20.20 25.10
CA GLN A 238 11.81 -20.67 25.99
C GLN A 238 11.52 -22.09 26.52
N SER A 239 10.28 -22.38 26.92
CA SER A 239 9.93 -23.72 27.45
C SER A 239 10.08 -24.83 26.43
N VAL A 240 9.76 -24.55 25.16
CA VAL A 240 9.74 -25.54 24.06
C VAL A 240 11.11 -25.68 23.39
N GLU A 241 11.80 -24.56 23.13
CA GLU A 241 13.05 -24.54 22.32
C GLU A 241 14.33 -24.48 23.17
N ASP A 242 14.32 -23.75 24.28
CA ASP A 242 15.54 -23.54 25.11
C ASP A 242 15.18 -23.18 26.56
N ARG A 243 14.90 -24.20 27.37
CA ARG A 243 14.51 -24.02 28.79
C ARG A 243 15.52 -23.30 29.65
N ASN A 244 16.78 -23.38 29.27
CA ASN A 244 17.89 -22.77 29.99
C ASN A 244 18.40 -21.45 29.37
N PHE A 245 17.61 -20.86 28.45
CA PHE A 245 17.99 -19.66 27.69
C PHE A 245 18.55 -18.53 28.57
N LYS A 246 17.91 -18.30 29.73
CA LYS A 246 18.31 -17.20 30.64
C LYS A 246 19.71 -17.39 31.28
N ASN A 247 20.16 -18.65 31.43
CA ASN A 247 21.35 -19.00 32.21
C ASN A 247 22.50 -19.56 31.35
N ASN A 248 22.21 -19.98 30.09
CA ASN A 248 23.28 -20.46 29.22
C ASN A 248 24.07 -19.28 28.61
N ILE A 249 25.30 -19.59 28.16
CA ILE A 249 26.21 -18.63 27.51
C ILE A 249 26.14 -18.66 25.98
N GLY A 250 24.98 -18.99 25.43
CA GLY A 250 24.80 -19.22 23.99
C GLY A 250 24.93 -20.68 23.58
N ILE A 251 25.52 -21.51 24.44
CA ILE A 251 25.64 -22.95 24.31
C ILE A 251 25.16 -23.59 25.63
N ASP A 252 24.33 -24.60 25.56
CA ASP A 252 23.92 -25.43 26.71
C ASP A 252 24.56 -26.81 26.60
N PHE A 253 25.71 -26.98 27.27
CA PHE A 253 26.43 -28.24 27.29
C PHE A 253 25.61 -29.38 27.94
N GLY A 254 24.78 -29.04 28.93
CA GLY A 254 23.90 -30.02 29.60
C GLY A 254 22.81 -30.50 28.63
N ALA A 255 22.22 -29.60 27.84
CA ALA A 255 21.25 -30.00 26.82
C ALA A 255 21.88 -30.82 25.69
N ILE A 256 23.11 -30.49 25.27
CA ILE A 256 23.86 -31.28 24.28
C ILE A 256 24.12 -32.70 24.80
N ALA A 257 24.58 -32.82 26.04
CA ALA A 257 24.82 -34.14 26.65
C ALA A 257 23.54 -34.98 26.79
N ARG A 258 22.43 -34.37 27.25
CA ARG A 258 21.11 -35.04 27.33
C ARG A 258 20.61 -35.47 25.94
N ALA A 259 20.72 -34.59 24.95
CA ALA A 259 20.30 -34.91 23.58
C ALA A 259 21.16 -36.03 22.96
N ALA A 260 22.47 -36.00 23.17
CA ALA A 260 23.38 -37.06 22.72
C ALA A 260 23.01 -38.43 23.30
N LEU A 261 22.75 -38.49 24.63
CA LEU A 261 22.35 -39.70 25.32
C LEU A 261 20.96 -40.20 24.84
N ALA A 262 19.99 -39.29 24.64
CA ALA A 262 18.67 -39.65 24.16
C ALA A 262 18.70 -40.19 22.72
N ASN A 263 19.48 -39.53 21.82
CA ASN A 263 19.64 -39.95 20.43
C ASN A 263 20.41 -41.29 20.30
N LEU A 264 21.41 -41.48 21.15
CA LEU A 264 22.14 -42.77 21.20
C LEU A 264 21.24 -43.94 21.62
N ARG A 265 20.36 -43.71 22.65
CA ARG A 265 19.37 -44.71 23.07
C ARG A 265 18.31 -45.00 22.04
N ALA A 266 17.89 -44.01 21.29
CA ALA A 266 16.85 -44.15 20.27
C ALA A 266 17.37 -44.65 18.91
N GLY A 267 18.69 -44.65 18.67
CA GLY A 267 19.30 -45.01 17.37
C GLY A 267 19.02 -44.01 16.24
N HIS A 268 18.33 -42.92 16.53
CA HIS A 268 18.04 -41.83 15.57
C HIS A 268 17.87 -40.49 16.32
N THR A 269 17.84 -39.40 15.59
CA THR A 269 17.71 -38.06 16.19
C THR A 269 16.29 -37.83 16.71
N VAL A 270 16.08 -37.91 18.06
CA VAL A 270 14.81 -37.65 18.72
C VAL A 270 14.80 -36.32 19.48
N GLN A 271 15.98 -35.81 19.90
CA GLN A 271 16.10 -34.58 20.65
C GLN A 271 17.21 -33.67 20.08
N GLY A 272 16.93 -32.38 19.97
CA GLY A 272 17.89 -31.34 19.62
C GLY A 272 18.47 -30.70 20.89
N GLY A 273 19.76 -30.30 20.83
CA GLY A 273 20.44 -29.62 21.93
C GLY A 273 20.94 -28.20 21.53
N SER A 274 20.38 -27.59 20.48
CA SER A 274 20.77 -26.24 20.05
C SER A 274 19.96 -25.19 20.80
N THR A 275 20.62 -24.12 21.28
CA THR A 275 19.98 -22.99 21.96
C THR A 275 19.30 -22.02 20.96
N LEU A 276 18.44 -21.12 21.47
CA LEU A 276 17.86 -20.03 20.66
C LEU A 276 18.95 -19.14 20.03
N THR A 277 20.04 -18.87 20.76
CA THR A 277 21.17 -18.11 20.25
C THR A 277 21.86 -18.82 19.09
N GLN A 278 22.07 -20.14 19.18
CA GLN A 278 22.62 -20.93 18.09
C GLN A 278 21.71 -20.96 16.85
N GLN A 279 20.40 -21.04 17.07
CA GLN A 279 19.42 -20.99 15.98
C GLN A 279 19.45 -19.63 15.29
N LEU A 280 19.52 -18.53 16.05
CA LEU A 280 19.63 -17.17 15.50
C LEU A 280 20.93 -16.99 14.70
N VAL A 281 22.06 -17.40 15.26
CA VAL A 281 23.36 -17.35 14.55
C VAL A 281 23.31 -18.13 13.24
N ARG A 282 22.76 -19.32 13.25
CA ARG A 282 22.58 -20.13 12.05
C ARG A 282 21.77 -19.41 10.99
N ASN A 283 20.69 -18.77 11.37
CA ASN A 283 19.80 -18.07 10.43
C ASN A 283 20.44 -16.81 9.84
N LEU A 284 21.17 -16.02 10.65
CA LEU A 284 21.74 -14.73 10.26
C LEU A 284 23.05 -14.82 9.51
N PHE A 285 23.94 -15.75 9.89
CA PHE A 285 25.34 -15.71 9.50
C PHE A 285 25.82 -16.90 8.70
N LEU A 286 25.08 -18.03 8.70
CA LEU A 286 25.59 -19.30 8.19
C LEU A 286 24.73 -19.85 7.05
N SER A 287 25.36 -20.64 6.17
CA SER A 287 24.66 -21.38 5.13
C SER A 287 23.84 -22.55 5.70
N ARG A 288 22.95 -23.11 4.87
CA ARG A 288 22.14 -24.28 5.24
C ARG A 288 22.89 -25.61 5.22
N ASP A 289 24.20 -25.61 4.91
CA ASP A 289 25.00 -26.81 4.84
C ASP A 289 25.16 -27.48 6.19
N GLN A 290 25.16 -28.80 6.22
CA GLN A 290 25.31 -29.59 7.45
C GLN A 290 26.78 -30.07 7.62
N THR A 291 27.71 -29.13 7.85
CA THR A 291 29.15 -29.45 8.04
C THR A 291 29.57 -29.21 9.48
N LEU A 292 30.61 -29.94 9.91
CA LEU A 292 31.20 -29.77 11.27
C LEU A 292 31.79 -28.34 11.43
N THR A 293 32.42 -27.82 10.40
CA THR A 293 32.99 -26.46 10.39
C THR A 293 31.89 -25.43 10.61
N ARG A 294 30.75 -25.59 9.94
CA ARG A 294 29.59 -24.70 10.17
C ARG A 294 29.12 -24.78 11.63
N LYS A 295 29.07 -25.97 12.24
CA LYS A 295 28.62 -26.12 13.63
C LYS A 295 29.60 -25.54 14.64
N ILE A 296 30.92 -25.59 14.35
CA ILE A 296 31.94 -24.91 15.18
C ILE A 296 31.75 -23.38 15.07
N ASN A 297 31.56 -22.86 13.86
CA ASN A 297 31.32 -21.43 13.68
C ASN A 297 30.03 -20.98 14.34
N GLU A 298 28.95 -21.76 14.28
CA GLU A 298 27.72 -21.53 15.00
C GLU A 298 27.97 -21.39 16.51
N ALA A 299 28.74 -22.29 17.09
CA ALA A 299 29.08 -22.24 18.51
C ALA A 299 29.94 -21.02 18.87
N LEU A 300 31.02 -20.75 18.12
CA LEU A 300 31.89 -19.58 18.36
C LEU A 300 31.12 -18.26 18.22
N MET A 301 30.34 -18.10 17.15
CA MET A 301 29.54 -16.88 16.94
C MET A 301 28.43 -16.73 17.98
N SER A 302 27.88 -17.84 18.53
CA SER A 302 26.90 -17.77 19.62
C SER A 302 27.52 -17.26 20.92
N LEU A 303 28.74 -17.68 21.24
CA LEU A 303 29.49 -17.16 22.38
C LEU A 303 29.82 -15.68 22.21
N LEU A 304 30.26 -15.27 21.02
CA LEU A 304 30.54 -13.88 20.70
C LEU A 304 29.27 -13.00 20.78
N LEU A 305 28.13 -13.49 20.30
CA LEU A 305 26.86 -12.77 20.36
C LEU A 305 26.42 -12.55 21.81
N GLU A 306 26.53 -13.55 22.67
CA GLU A 306 26.18 -13.46 24.09
C GLU A 306 27.19 -12.60 24.89
N ALA A 307 28.44 -12.49 24.43
CA ALA A 307 29.44 -11.61 25.07
C ALA A 307 29.13 -10.12 24.80
N HIS A 308 28.50 -9.78 23.68
CA HIS A 308 28.25 -8.39 23.29
C HIS A 308 26.81 -7.92 23.54
N TYR A 309 25.83 -8.82 23.57
CA TYR A 309 24.42 -8.43 23.61
C TYR A 309 23.66 -9.13 24.74
N SER A 310 22.73 -8.41 25.36
CA SER A 310 21.88 -8.97 26.41
C SER A 310 20.91 -10.03 25.86
N LYS A 311 20.48 -10.94 26.69
CA LYS A 311 19.48 -11.96 26.41
C LYS A 311 18.19 -11.37 25.80
N GLY A 312 17.77 -10.21 26.29
CA GLY A 312 16.59 -9.51 25.75
C GLY A 312 16.79 -9.10 24.29
N ARG A 313 17.95 -8.56 23.92
CA ARG A 313 18.28 -8.18 22.53
C ARG A 313 18.40 -9.40 21.62
N ILE A 314 19.00 -10.47 22.08
CA ILE A 314 19.10 -11.72 21.33
C ILE A 314 17.71 -12.31 21.06
N LEU A 315 16.84 -12.31 22.08
CA LEU A 315 15.46 -12.79 21.95
C LEU A 315 14.64 -11.90 21.04
N GLU A 316 14.80 -10.57 21.10
CA GLU A 316 14.14 -9.64 20.20
C GLU A 316 14.52 -9.90 18.74
N ALA A 317 15.82 -10.07 18.48
CA ALA A 317 16.30 -10.44 17.15
C ALA A 317 15.73 -11.77 16.68
N TYR A 318 15.68 -12.78 17.56
CA TYR A 318 15.12 -14.11 17.24
C TYR A 318 13.64 -14.04 16.88
N VAL A 319 12.84 -13.32 17.67
CA VAL A 319 11.40 -13.14 17.46
C VAL A 319 11.12 -12.49 16.09
N ASN A 320 12.02 -11.63 15.61
CA ASN A 320 11.88 -10.91 14.36
C ASN A 320 12.52 -11.60 13.14
N ASP A 321 13.42 -12.59 13.35
CA ASP A 321 14.16 -13.21 12.24
C ASP A 321 13.76 -14.65 11.95
N VAL A 322 13.19 -15.38 12.92
CA VAL A 322 12.90 -16.80 12.76
C VAL A 322 11.98 -17.06 11.56
N PHE A 323 12.38 -18.01 10.69
CA PHE A 323 11.57 -18.42 9.55
C PHE A 323 10.35 -19.23 10.03
N LEU A 324 9.14 -18.83 9.63
CA LEU A 324 7.89 -19.43 10.08
C LEU A 324 6.94 -19.87 8.96
N GLY A 325 7.27 -19.61 7.71
CA GLY A 325 6.44 -20.02 6.58
C GLY A 325 6.91 -19.47 5.25
N GLN A 326 6.15 -19.75 4.19
CA GLN A 326 6.45 -19.28 2.84
C GLN A 326 5.18 -19.04 2.04
N GLN A 327 5.17 -17.93 1.27
CA GLN A 327 4.12 -17.58 0.31
C GLN A 327 4.76 -17.43 -1.09
N GLY A 328 4.54 -18.41 -1.97
CA GLY A 328 5.21 -18.42 -3.27
C GLY A 328 6.74 -18.42 -3.12
N ALA A 329 7.42 -17.45 -3.70
CA ALA A 329 8.86 -17.25 -3.55
C ALA A 329 9.25 -16.50 -2.27
N GLN A 330 8.29 -15.91 -1.55
CA GLN A 330 8.54 -15.03 -0.42
C GLN A 330 8.49 -15.77 0.92
N ALA A 331 9.53 -15.60 1.74
CA ALA A 331 9.64 -16.20 3.06
C ALA A 331 8.97 -15.32 4.13
N VAL A 332 8.30 -15.97 5.09
CA VAL A 332 7.67 -15.33 6.25
C VAL A 332 8.65 -15.39 7.42
N HIS A 333 9.26 -14.26 7.74
CA HIS A 333 10.20 -14.10 8.83
C HIS A 333 9.60 -13.36 10.02
N GLY A 334 9.87 -13.86 11.24
CA GLY A 334 9.41 -13.28 12.50
C GLY A 334 7.96 -13.58 12.86
N PHE A 335 7.72 -13.59 14.18
CA PHE A 335 6.39 -13.90 14.74
C PHE A 335 5.35 -12.83 14.40
N GLY A 336 5.76 -11.56 14.26
CA GLY A 336 4.86 -10.47 13.87
C GLY A 336 4.27 -10.68 12.48
N ALA A 337 5.10 -11.00 11.47
CA ALA A 337 4.66 -11.29 10.12
C ALA A 337 3.86 -12.61 10.06
N ALA A 338 4.28 -13.64 10.81
CA ALA A 338 3.59 -14.92 10.87
C ALA A 338 2.19 -14.80 11.48
N SER A 339 2.01 -13.96 12.50
CA SER A 339 0.71 -13.66 13.10
C SER A 339 -0.29 -13.12 12.08
N GLU A 340 0.13 -12.13 11.28
CA GLU A 340 -0.73 -11.57 10.23
C GLU A 340 -0.93 -12.55 9.08
N PHE A 341 0.15 -13.24 8.68
CA PHE A 341 0.09 -14.22 7.60
C PHE A 341 -0.89 -15.36 7.88
N TYR A 342 -0.86 -15.93 9.08
CA TYR A 342 -1.72 -17.08 9.41
C TYR A 342 -3.08 -16.68 9.97
N PHE A 343 -3.18 -15.59 10.74
CA PHE A 343 -4.39 -15.24 11.48
C PHE A 343 -5.00 -13.89 11.12
N GLY A 344 -4.31 -13.03 10.34
CA GLY A 344 -4.77 -11.67 10.02
C GLY A 344 -4.86 -10.76 11.24
N ARG A 345 -4.13 -11.07 12.33
CA ARG A 345 -4.17 -10.35 13.60
C ARG A 345 -2.78 -9.88 14.01
N ARG A 346 -2.76 -8.85 14.86
CA ARG A 346 -1.52 -8.43 15.51
C ARG A 346 -1.06 -9.49 16.51
N LEU A 347 0.24 -9.57 16.75
CA LEU A 347 0.82 -10.58 17.63
C LEU A 347 0.25 -10.53 19.06
N GLN A 348 -0.08 -9.31 19.55
CA GLN A 348 -0.67 -9.07 20.86
C GLN A 348 -2.10 -9.58 21.03
N GLU A 349 -2.78 -9.81 19.92
CA GLU A 349 -4.20 -10.21 19.89
C GLU A 349 -4.37 -11.74 19.80
N LEU A 350 -3.25 -12.46 19.73
CA LEU A 350 -3.30 -13.91 19.58
C LEU A 350 -3.73 -14.61 20.85
N ARG A 351 -4.57 -15.62 20.66
CA ARG A 351 -5.04 -16.53 21.71
C ARG A 351 -3.97 -17.59 22.03
N PRO A 352 -4.01 -18.24 23.21
CA PRO A 352 -3.01 -19.25 23.61
C PRO A 352 -2.79 -20.34 22.56
N GLN A 353 -3.82 -20.85 21.91
CA GLN A 353 -3.72 -21.89 20.88
C GLN A 353 -3.05 -21.37 19.59
N GLU A 354 -3.22 -20.11 19.26
CA GLU A 354 -2.58 -19.48 18.10
C GLU A 354 -1.08 -19.26 18.36
N ILE A 355 -0.75 -18.80 19.56
CA ILE A 355 0.64 -18.69 20.03
C ILE A 355 1.31 -20.07 20.04
N ALA A 356 0.64 -21.09 20.55
CA ALA A 356 1.17 -22.45 20.55
C ALA A 356 1.39 -22.99 19.13
N LEU A 357 0.54 -22.67 18.18
CA LEU A 357 0.77 -23.01 16.77
C LEU A 357 2.04 -22.34 16.23
N LEU A 358 2.21 -21.04 16.42
CA LEU A 358 3.41 -20.32 15.94
C LEU A 358 4.70 -20.85 16.57
N VAL A 359 4.71 -21.11 17.88
CA VAL A 359 5.85 -21.74 18.57
C VAL A 359 6.10 -23.14 18.01
N GLY A 360 5.04 -23.89 17.73
CA GLY A 360 5.14 -25.20 17.12
C GLY A 360 5.76 -25.22 15.72
N LEU A 361 5.54 -24.16 14.94
CA LEU A 361 6.09 -24.02 13.58
C LEU A 361 7.63 -23.86 13.57
N VAL A 362 8.23 -23.32 14.62
CA VAL A 362 9.68 -23.11 14.73
C VAL A 362 10.47 -24.39 14.42
N LYS A 363 9.98 -25.53 14.89
CA LYS A 363 10.65 -26.84 14.69
C LYS A 363 10.74 -27.25 13.22
N GLY A 364 9.79 -26.80 12.38
CA GLY A 364 9.76 -27.16 10.96
C GLY A 364 8.60 -26.50 10.22
N PRO A 365 8.76 -25.21 9.84
CA PRO A 365 7.67 -24.41 9.29
C PRO A 365 7.00 -25.02 8.07
N SER A 366 7.78 -25.54 7.12
CA SER A 366 7.26 -26.18 5.92
C SER A 366 6.59 -27.54 6.19
N TYR A 367 7.08 -28.28 7.20
CA TYR A 367 6.53 -29.58 7.56
C TYR A 367 5.21 -29.48 8.34
N TYR A 368 5.11 -28.47 9.22
CA TYR A 368 3.93 -28.19 10.03
C TYR A 368 3.05 -27.07 9.48
N ASP A 369 3.23 -26.64 8.23
CA ASP A 369 2.42 -25.57 7.62
C ASP A 369 0.91 -25.89 7.78
N PRO A 370 0.14 -25.04 8.50
CA PRO A 370 -1.25 -25.34 8.83
C PRO A 370 -2.20 -25.33 7.62
N ARG A 371 -1.79 -24.73 6.51
CA ARG A 371 -2.55 -24.70 5.25
C ARG A 371 -2.32 -25.95 4.41
N ARG A 372 -1.06 -26.45 4.41
CA ARG A 372 -0.65 -27.62 3.62
C ARG A 372 -0.81 -28.93 4.38
N ALA A 373 -0.60 -28.90 5.69
CA ALA A 373 -0.59 -30.07 6.56
C ALA A 373 -1.40 -29.87 7.86
N PRO A 374 -2.71 -29.55 7.80
CA PRO A 374 -3.50 -29.13 8.95
C PRO A 374 -3.52 -30.17 10.08
N LYS A 375 -3.56 -31.48 9.77
CA LYS A 375 -3.53 -32.54 10.78
C LYS A 375 -2.22 -32.55 11.58
N ARG A 376 -1.07 -32.38 10.91
CA ARG A 376 0.26 -32.30 11.56
C ARG A 376 0.40 -31.02 12.39
N ALA A 377 -0.07 -29.90 11.86
CA ALA A 377 -0.08 -28.63 12.55
C ALA A 377 -0.94 -28.68 13.82
N LEU A 378 -2.14 -29.28 13.74
CA LEU A 378 -3.03 -29.46 14.88
C LEU A 378 -2.37 -30.32 15.98
N ALA A 379 -1.79 -31.46 15.60
CA ALA A 379 -1.10 -32.35 16.55
C ALA A 379 0.09 -31.63 17.22
N ARG A 380 0.89 -30.89 16.44
CA ARG A 380 2.03 -30.11 16.96
C ARG A 380 1.57 -28.99 17.89
N ARG A 381 0.52 -28.25 17.53
CA ARG A 381 -0.08 -27.22 18.39
C ARG A 381 -0.53 -27.80 19.75
N ASN A 382 -1.22 -28.92 19.71
CA ASN A 382 -1.72 -29.54 20.92
C ASN A 382 -0.58 -30.03 21.86
N LEU A 383 0.51 -30.52 21.28
CA LEU A 383 1.72 -30.87 22.03
C LEU A 383 2.36 -29.64 22.67
N VAL A 384 2.41 -28.52 22.00
CA VAL A 384 2.93 -27.25 22.56
C VAL A 384 1.99 -26.71 23.65
N LEU A 385 0.67 -26.81 23.49
CA LEU A 385 -0.29 -26.45 24.54
C LEU A 385 -0.11 -27.30 25.79
N GLN A 386 0.13 -28.61 25.63
CA GLN A 386 0.43 -29.50 26.76
C GLN A 386 1.71 -29.05 27.48
N GLU A 387 2.78 -28.72 26.73
CA GLU A 387 4.04 -28.21 27.29
C GLU A 387 3.81 -26.89 28.06
N PHE A 388 2.95 -26.00 27.54
CA PHE A 388 2.59 -24.76 28.25
C PHE A 388 1.87 -25.03 29.57
N PHE A 389 0.99 -26.02 29.59
CA PHE A 389 0.32 -26.43 30.81
C PHE A 389 1.28 -27.10 31.81
N ASP A 390 2.11 -28.05 31.36
CA ASP A 390 3.09 -28.75 32.19
C ASP A 390 4.14 -27.79 32.82
N THR A 391 4.38 -26.67 32.17
CA THR A 391 5.28 -25.61 32.66
C THR A 391 4.54 -24.48 33.40
N GLY A 392 3.24 -24.60 33.62
CA GLY A 392 2.41 -23.65 34.39
C GLY A 392 2.16 -22.30 33.68
N LEU A 393 2.33 -22.24 32.34
CA LEU A 393 2.10 -21.04 31.54
C LEU A 393 0.62 -20.81 31.22
N ILE A 394 -0.17 -21.86 31.19
CA ILE A 394 -1.62 -21.79 30.95
C ILE A 394 -2.37 -22.67 31.97
N SER A 395 -3.66 -22.36 32.22
CA SER A 395 -4.53 -23.13 33.07
C SER A 395 -5.09 -24.37 32.34
N ALA A 396 -5.60 -25.34 33.10
CA ALA A 396 -6.29 -26.54 32.55
C ALA A 396 -7.50 -26.15 31.68
N ALA A 397 -8.24 -25.08 32.04
CA ALA A 397 -9.35 -24.56 31.25
C ALA A 397 -8.87 -24.01 29.89
N GLN A 398 -7.73 -23.30 29.86
CA GLN A 398 -7.12 -22.79 28.63
C GLN A 398 -6.57 -23.92 27.76
N LEU A 399 -5.98 -24.96 28.36
CA LEU A 399 -5.54 -26.17 27.67
C LEU A 399 -6.70 -26.84 26.95
N ASN A 400 -7.77 -27.15 27.67
CA ASN A 400 -8.93 -27.87 27.13
C ASN A 400 -9.62 -27.04 26.02
N ALA A 401 -9.83 -25.74 26.26
CA ALA A 401 -10.39 -24.84 25.26
C ALA A 401 -9.50 -24.73 24.01
N GLY A 402 -8.18 -24.60 24.20
CA GLY A 402 -7.21 -24.51 23.13
C GLY A 402 -7.10 -25.77 22.29
N GLN A 403 -7.13 -26.96 22.92
CA GLN A 403 -7.10 -28.24 22.20
C GLN A 403 -8.38 -28.52 21.41
N ALA A 404 -9.55 -28.08 21.92
CA ALA A 404 -10.83 -28.18 21.22
C ALA A 404 -10.99 -27.18 20.07
N ALA A 405 -10.25 -26.04 20.09
CA ALA A 405 -10.36 -25.01 19.07
C ALA A 405 -9.81 -25.47 17.71
N PRO A 406 -10.41 -25.04 16.58
CA PRO A 406 -9.84 -25.25 15.25
C PRO A 406 -8.51 -24.51 15.12
N LEU A 407 -7.78 -24.72 14.00
CA LEU A 407 -6.54 -23.99 13.73
C LEU A 407 -6.78 -22.50 13.42
N ASP A 408 -7.94 -22.17 12.92
CA ASP A 408 -8.44 -20.80 12.66
C ASP A 408 -7.51 -19.96 11.75
N VAL A 409 -6.82 -20.64 10.82
CA VAL A 409 -5.92 -19.98 9.87
C VAL A 409 -6.69 -19.49 8.66
N ILE A 410 -6.38 -18.25 8.23
CA ILE A 410 -6.95 -17.69 7.01
C ILE A 410 -6.37 -18.38 5.77
N LYS A 411 -7.25 -18.78 4.85
CA LYS A 411 -6.84 -19.54 3.65
C LYS A 411 -5.93 -18.74 2.72
N ASN A 412 -6.23 -17.47 2.53
CA ASN A 412 -5.55 -16.56 1.60
C ASN A 412 -4.85 -15.41 2.32
N GLY A 413 -4.25 -15.66 3.48
CA GLY A 413 -3.44 -14.64 4.14
C GLY A 413 -2.34 -14.16 3.20
N GLN A 414 -2.36 -12.89 2.92
CA GLN A 414 -1.28 -12.23 2.19
C GLN A 414 -0.42 -11.50 3.21
N LEU A 415 0.90 -11.55 3.00
CA LEU A 415 1.78 -10.64 3.72
C LEU A 415 1.37 -9.21 3.29
N PRO A 416 1.29 -8.26 4.21
CA PRO A 416 1.04 -6.88 3.85
C PRO A 416 2.24 -6.35 3.06
N HIS A 417 2.17 -6.46 1.74
CA HIS A 417 3.02 -5.74 0.82
C HIS A 417 2.61 -4.26 0.84
N ASN A 418 3.43 -3.39 0.25
CA ASN A 418 2.99 -2.07 -0.16
C ASN A 418 1.69 -2.22 -0.99
N ARG A 419 0.56 -2.17 -0.29
CA ARG A 419 -0.75 -2.53 -0.86
C ARG A 419 -1.22 -1.52 -1.88
N PHE A 420 -0.69 -0.29 -1.80
CA PHE A 420 -1.08 0.83 -2.64
C PHE A 420 0.16 1.49 -3.25
N PRO A 421 0.83 0.82 -4.21
CA PRO A 421 2.11 1.28 -4.75
C PRO A 421 2.01 2.69 -5.33
N ALA A 422 0.96 2.99 -6.07
CA ALA A 422 0.77 4.31 -6.68
C ALA A 422 0.61 5.43 -5.64
N PHE A 423 -0.13 5.19 -4.56
CA PHE A 423 -0.26 6.15 -3.47
C PHE A 423 1.07 6.32 -2.72
N MET A 424 1.79 5.22 -2.49
CA MET A 424 3.10 5.26 -1.81
C MET A 424 4.17 6.00 -2.63
N ASP A 425 4.09 6.01 -3.95
CA ASP A 425 4.98 6.84 -4.79
C ASP A 425 4.74 8.33 -4.53
N LEU A 426 3.47 8.75 -4.40
CA LEU A 426 3.14 10.12 -4.03
C LEU A 426 3.63 10.47 -2.62
N VAL A 427 3.42 9.58 -1.64
CA VAL A 427 3.94 9.75 -0.28
C VAL A 427 5.46 9.92 -0.30
N ARG A 428 6.20 9.07 -1.01
CA ARG A 428 7.65 9.19 -1.14
C ARG A 428 8.05 10.51 -1.77
N LYS A 429 7.41 10.91 -2.86
CA LYS A 429 7.69 12.18 -3.55
C LYS A 429 7.52 13.39 -2.63
N GLN A 430 6.51 13.39 -1.78
CA GLN A 430 6.28 14.49 -0.83
C GLN A 430 7.25 14.44 0.37
N ILE A 431 7.49 13.27 0.95
CA ILE A 431 8.26 13.18 2.19
C ILE A 431 9.76 13.32 1.98
N THR A 432 10.29 12.97 0.81
CA THR A 432 11.72 13.12 0.47
C THR A 432 12.17 14.56 0.33
N THR A 433 11.25 15.52 0.31
CA THR A 433 11.60 16.95 0.41
C THR A 433 12.09 17.36 1.80
N ASP A 434 11.64 16.65 2.86
CA ASP A 434 11.94 16.97 4.27
C ASP A 434 12.84 15.92 4.96
N PHE A 435 12.84 14.68 4.47
CA PHE A 435 13.56 13.56 5.09
C PHE A 435 14.41 12.83 4.04
N ASP A 436 15.67 12.60 4.37
CA ASP A 436 16.55 11.78 3.53
C ASP A 436 16.16 10.28 3.58
N GLU A 437 16.64 9.52 2.61
CA GLU A 437 16.33 8.09 2.53
C GLU A 437 16.85 7.29 3.73
N LYS A 438 17.92 7.73 4.38
CA LYS A 438 18.46 7.07 5.56
C LYS A 438 17.52 7.25 6.76
N ALA A 439 17.06 8.48 7.00
CA ALA A 439 16.07 8.76 8.04
C ALA A 439 14.76 7.97 7.80
N LEU A 440 14.32 7.84 6.55
CA LEU A 440 13.12 7.08 6.20
C LEU A 440 13.28 5.56 6.40
N ARG A 441 14.51 5.03 6.29
CA ARG A 441 14.76 3.59 6.45
C ARG A 441 15.04 3.17 7.89
N GLU A 442 15.75 3.99 8.63
CA GLU A 442 16.34 3.64 9.94
C GLU A 442 15.76 4.47 11.10
N GLY A 443 15.01 5.52 10.79
CA GLY A 443 14.58 6.54 11.76
C GLY A 443 13.45 6.12 12.69
N ASN A 444 12.92 4.89 12.63
CA ASN A 444 11.78 4.44 13.45
C ASN A 444 10.60 5.42 13.38
N LEU A 445 10.33 5.98 12.20
CA LEU A 445 9.29 6.97 12.01
C LEU A 445 7.91 6.32 11.87
N SER A 446 6.89 7.08 12.23
CA SER A 446 5.49 6.78 11.93
C SER A 446 4.93 7.88 11.06
N ILE A 447 4.70 7.56 9.77
CA ILE A 447 4.16 8.48 8.77
C ILE A 447 2.65 8.28 8.70
N PHE A 448 1.91 9.33 8.96
CA PHE A 448 0.45 9.36 8.84
C PHE A 448 0.08 10.03 7.53
N THR A 449 -0.67 9.32 6.71
CA THR A 449 -1.11 9.78 5.40
C THR A 449 -2.56 10.22 5.41
N THR A 450 -3.00 10.76 4.29
CA THR A 450 -4.39 11.12 4.02
C THR A 450 -5.18 9.98 3.39
N LEU A 451 -4.53 8.84 3.05
CA LEU A 451 -5.18 7.73 2.38
C LEU A 451 -6.44 7.29 3.12
N ASP A 452 -7.54 7.27 2.39
CA ASP A 452 -8.81 6.69 2.80
C ASP A 452 -8.92 5.27 2.27
N PRO A 453 -8.92 4.22 3.12
CA PRO A 453 -9.01 2.84 2.67
C PRO A 453 -10.25 2.52 1.84
N ALA A 454 -11.40 3.09 2.18
CA ALA A 454 -12.65 2.85 1.43
C ALA A 454 -12.59 3.52 0.06
N ALA A 455 -12.19 4.81 -0.01
CA ALA A 455 -12.03 5.53 -1.27
C ALA A 455 -11.01 4.84 -2.18
N GLN A 456 -9.86 4.41 -1.64
CA GLN A 456 -8.83 3.72 -2.41
C GLN A 456 -9.34 2.40 -3.00
N LEU A 457 -9.96 1.54 -2.17
CA LEU A 457 -10.41 0.23 -2.62
C LEU A 457 -11.59 0.32 -3.58
N TYR A 458 -12.51 1.27 -3.37
CA TYR A 458 -13.61 1.47 -4.32
C TYR A 458 -13.10 2.07 -5.64
N THR A 459 -12.10 2.94 -5.63
CA THR A 459 -11.45 3.45 -6.85
C THR A 459 -10.77 2.32 -7.64
N GLU A 460 -10.06 1.42 -6.97
CA GLU A 460 -9.45 0.22 -7.59
C GLU A 460 -10.51 -0.69 -8.22
N GLN A 461 -11.62 -0.91 -7.51
CA GLN A 461 -12.74 -1.70 -8.02
C GLN A 461 -13.42 -1.01 -9.22
N ALA A 462 -13.61 0.32 -9.17
CA ALA A 462 -14.20 1.09 -10.25
C ALA A 462 -13.39 0.98 -11.55
N ILE A 463 -12.05 1.12 -11.46
CA ILE A 463 -11.16 0.93 -12.62
C ILE A 463 -11.27 -0.50 -13.15
N THR A 464 -11.17 -1.50 -12.28
CA THR A 464 -11.19 -2.91 -12.69
C THR A 464 -12.53 -3.30 -13.33
N SER A 465 -13.65 -2.87 -12.72
CA SER A 465 -15.00 -3.16 -13.26
C SER A 465 -15.24 -2.46 -14.57
N SER A 466 -14.86 -1.19 -14.68
CA SER A 466 -15.04 -0.41 -15.92
C SER A 466 -14.23 -0.99 -17.08
N LEU A 467 -12.95 -1.33 -16.86
CA LEU A 467 -12.11 -1.96 -17.89
C LEU A 467 -12.66 -3.33 -18.31
N LYS A 468 -13.10 -4.13 -17.35
CA LYS A 468 -13.76 -5.42 -17.64
C LYS A 468 -15.02 -5.23 -18.46
N GLY A 469 -15.82 -4.22 -18.16
CA GLY A 469 -17.05 -3.89 -18.87
C GLY A 469 -16.85 -3.39 -20.30
N LEU A 470 -15.62 -2.97 -20.67
CA LEU A 470 -15.29 -2.62 -22.05
C LEU A 470 -15.06 -3.84 -22.96
N GLY A 471 -14.91 -5.06 -22.38
CA GLY A 471 -14.61 -6.26 -23.14
C GLY A 471 -13.36 -6.10 -24.00
N LYS A 472 -13.41 -6.49 -25.28
CA LYS A 472 -12.27 -6.38 -26.22
C LYS A 472 -11.77 -4.93 -26.44
N ARG A 473 -12.63 -3.92 -26.27
CA ARG A 473 -12.18 -2.51 -26.37
C ARG A 473 -11.25 -2.11 -25.21
N GLY A 474 -11.32 -2.83 -24.10
CA GLY A 474 -10.40 -2.65 -22.96
C GLY A 474 -9.03 -3.29 -23.11
N ASP A 475 -8.78 -4.04 -24.18
CA ASP A 475 -7.49 -4.70 -24.39
C ASP A 475 -6.38 -3.68 -24.64
N GLY A 476 -5.34 -3.72 -23.78
CA GLY A 476 -4.22 -2.79 -23.82
C GLY A 476 -4.53 -1.37 -23.31
N VAL A 477 -5.78 -1.09 -22.91
CA VAL A 477 -6.14 0.18 -22.25
C VAL A 477 -5.61 0.18 -20.83
N GLN A 478 -4.95 1.27 -20.44
CA GLN A 478 -4.51 1.59 -19.10
C GLN A 478 -5.50 2.56 -18.45
N ALA A 479 -5.42 2.66 -17.12
CA ALA A 479 -6.24 3.61 -16.38
C ALA A 479 -5.46 4.21 -15.22
N ALA A 480 -5.82 5.42 -14.85
CA ALA A 480 -5.34 6.09 -13.65
C ALA A 480 -6.47 6.90 -13.01
N ALA A 481 -6.38 7.07 -11.69
CA ALA A 481 -7.32 7.91 -10.95
C ALA A 481 -6.63 8.59 -9.77
N VAL A 482 -7.16 9.78 -9.43
CA VAL A 482 -6.85 10.51 -8.21
C VAL A 482 -8.16 10.93 -7.57
N VAL A 483 -8.32 10.65 -6.28
CA VAL A 483 -9.47 11.08 -5.47
C VAL A 483 -8.96 11.97 -4.36
N THR A 484 -9.61 13.13 -4.16
CA THR A 484 -9.25 14.09 -3.12
C THR A 484 -10.47 14.49 -2.30
N ASP A 485 -10.23 14.95 -1.08
CA ASP A 485 -11.20 15.65 -0.27
C ASP A 485 -11.38 17.07 -0.83
N ALA A 486 -12.61 17.43 -1.15
CA ALA A 486 -12.96 18.69 -1.79
C ALA A 486 -12.57 19.93 -0.94
N HIS A 487 -12.62 19.81 0.38
CA HIS A 487 -12.45 20.93 1.32
C HIS A 487 -11.02 21.12 1.81
N THR A 488 -10.20 20.05 1.79
CA THR A 488 -8.87 20.07 2.41
C THR A 488 -7.73 19.85 1.42
N GLY A 489 -8.01 19.38 0.21
CA GLY A 489 -6.98 18.96 -0.75
C GLY A 489 -6.24 17.67 -0.34
N SER A 490 -6.74 16.96 0.67
CA SER A 490 -6.17 15.67 1.07
C SER A 490 -6.36 14.64 -0.02
N VAL A 491 -5.28 14.00 -0.49
CA VAL A 491 -5.36 12.93 -1.48
C VAL A 491 -5.81 11.65 -0.77
N LEU A 492 -7.00 11.18 -1.08
CA LEU A 492 -7.64 10.04 -0.45
C LEU A 492 -7.32 8.72 -1.14
N ALA A 493 -7.15 8.75 -2.48
CA ALA A 493 -6.82 7.59 -3.27
C ALA A 493 -5.98 7.94 -4.51
N VAL A 494 -5.07 7.03 -4.88
CA VAL A 494 -4.29 7.11 -6.13
C VAL A 494 -4.22 5.73 -6.76
N VAL A 495 -4.62 5.63 -8.01
CA VAL A 495 -4.47 4.42 -8.82
C VAL A 495 -3.69 4.78 -10.09
N GLY A 496 -2.54 4.14 -10.31
CA GLY A 496 -1.64 4.45 -11.44
C GLY A 496 -1.60 3.39 -12.54
N ASN A 497 -2.42 2.31 -12.42
CA ASN A 497 -2.33 1.17 -13.32
C ASN A 497 -3.69 0.48 -13.44
N ARG A 498 -3.94 -0.17 -14.59
CA ARG A 498 -5.11 -1.05 -14.79
C ARG A 498 -5.20 -2.20 -13.79
N ASN A 499 -4.05 -2.64 -13.25
CA ASN A 499 -3.90 -3.61 -12.17
C ASN A 499 -3.41 -2.88 -10.91
N PRO A 500 -4.29 -2.36 -10.06
CA PRO A 500 -3.93 -1.37 -9.03
C PRO A 500 -2.88 -1.83 -8.01
N GLY A 501 -2.86 -3.13 -7.68
CA GLY A 501 -1.91 -3.71 -6.71
C GLY A 501 -0.51 -4.00 -7.26
N GLU A 502 -0.30 -3.84 -8.56
CA GLU A 502 1.00 -4.09 -9.19
C GLU A 502 1.87 -2.83 -9.16
N PRO A 503 3.11 -2.93 -8.65
CA PRO A 503 4.06 -1.82 -8.75
C PRO A 503 4.51 -1.63 -10.20
N GLY A 504 4.89 -0.42 -10.56
CA GLY A 504 5.35 -0.10 -11.90
C GLY A 504 5.18 1.37 -12.24
N PHE A 505 5.08 1.69 -13.53
CA PHE A 505 4.91 3.07 -14.00
C PHE A 505 3.59 3.67 -13.50
N ASN A 506 3.70 4.74 -12.72
CA ASN A 506 2.57 5.39 -12.07
C ASN A 506 1.93 6.45 -12.96
N ARG A 507 0.91 6.06 -13.69
CA ARG A 507 0.26 6.98 -14.66
C ARG A 507 -0.49 8.12 -13.99
N ALA A 508 -0.90 7.98 -12.74
CA ALA A 508 -1.54 9.08 -12.01
C ALA A 508 -0.61 10.27 -11.81
N LEU A 509 0.71 10.05 -11.71
CA LEU A 509 1.72 11.07 -11.41
C LEU A 509 2.56 11.44 -12.63
N ASP A 510 2.91 10.46 -13.48
CA ASP A 510 4.05 10.59 -14.37
C ASP A 510 3.68 10.68 -15.86
N ILE A 511 2.43 10.35 -16.25
CA ILE A 511 2.03 10.58 -17.64
C ILE A 511 1.89 12.08 -17.95
N ARG A 512 2.05 12.39 -19.22
CA ARG A 512 1.69 13.68 -19.80
C ARG A 512 0.81 13.39 -21.01
N ARG A 513 -0.47 13.76 -20.90
CA ARG A 513 -1.50 13.46 -21.91
C ARG A 513 -2.41 14.65 -22.11
N GLN A 514 -2.82 14.86 -23.36
CA GLN A 514 -3.78 15.91 -23.71
C GLN A 514 -5.07 15.73 -22.91
N ILE A 515 -5.44 16.79 -22.18
CA ILE A 515 -6.60 16.78 -21.29
C ILE A 515 -7.92 17.03 -22.03
N GLY A 516 -7.85 17.52 -23.29
CA GLY A 516 -9.03 17.80 -24.10
C GLY A 516 -10.01 18.73 -23.39
N SER A 517 -11.27 18.50 -23.59
CA SER A 517 -12.36 19.36 -23.09
C SER A 517 -12.44 19.50 -21.55
N THR A 518 -11.60 18.81 -20.77
CA THR A 518 -11.52 19.07 -19.31
C THR A 518 -10.93 20.42 -18.96
N ILE A 519 -10.29 21.14 -19.92
CA ILE A 519 -9.82 22.51 -19.76
C ILE A 519 -10.95 23.55 -19.77
N LYS A 520 -12.07 23.25 -20.46
CA LYS A 520 -13.11 24.24 -20.76
C LYS A 520 -13.68 24.96 -19.53
N PRO A 521 -13.97 24.28 -18.40
CA PRO A 521 -14.43 24.97 -17.20
C PRO A 521 -13.54 26.14 -16.79
N PHE A 522 -12.23 26.06 -16.99
CA PHE A 522 -11.29 27.13 -16.64
C PHE A 522 -11.30 28.27 -17.64
N VAL A 523 -11.60 28.02 -18.92
CA VAL A 523 -11.82 29.09 -19.93
C VAL A 523 -13.08 29.88 -19.56
N TYR A 524 -14.16 29.18 -19.19
CA TYR A 524 -15.42 29.78 -18.75
C TYR A 524 -15.26 30.52 -17.42
N LEU A 525 -14.56 29.92 -16.45
CA LEU A 525 -14.26 30.59 -15.18
C LEU A 525 -13.56 31.93 -15.39
N VAL A 526 -12.49 31.94 -16.19
CA VAL A 526 -11.75 33.19 -16.47
C VAL A 526 -12.65 34.22 -17.18
N ALA A 527 -13.59 33.82 -18.03
CA ALA A 527 -14.59 34.74 -18.59
C ALA A 527 -15.50 35.32 -17.49
N LEU A 528 -16.03 34.44 -16.63
CA LEU A 528 -16.98 34.74 -15.55
C LEU A 528 -16.36 35.62 -14.44
N THR A 529 -15.03 35.77 -14.38
CA THR A 529 -14.41 36.77 -13.50
C THR A 529 -14.68 38.21 -13.95
N GLN A 530 -15.35 38.43 -15.08
CA GLN A 530 -15.74 39.71 -15.65
C GLN A 530 -17.28 39.75 -15.79
N PRO A 531 -18.04 39.83 -14.66
CA PRO A 531 -19.50 39.73 -14.69
C PRO A 531 -20.21 40.84 -15.46
N GLU A 532 -19.52 41.97 -15.69
CA GLU A 532 -20.00 43.06 -16.55
C GLU A 532 -20.01 42.74 -18.04
N ARG A 533 -19.29 41.68 -18.45
CA ARG A 533 -19.20 41.25 -19.85
C ARG A 533 -19.81 39.85 -20.08
N TRP A 534 -19.66 38.97 -19.10
CA TRP A 534 -19.96 37.57 -19.23
C TRP A 534 -20.78 37.04 -18.06
N ASN A 535 -21.88 36.39 -18.37
CA ASN A 535 -22.69 35.61 -17.43
C ASN A 535 -23.18 34.33 -18.13
N LEU A 536 -23.83 33.42 -17.39
CA LEU A 536 -24.26 32.14 -17.96
C LEU A 536 -25.35 32.25 -19.04
N ALA A 537 -26.03 33.41 -19.12
CA ALA A 537 -27.01 33.72 -20.18
C ALA A 537 -26.35 34.38 -21.42
N SER A 538 -25.08 34.75 -21.39
CA SER A 538 -24.40 35.35 -22.52
C SER A 538 -24.47 34.49 -23.75
N MET A 539 -24.86 35.09 -24.89
CA MET A 539 -24.93 34.39 -26.18
C MET A 539 -23.53 34.05 -26.69
N MET A 540 -23.34 32.81 -27.07
CA MET A 540 -22.09 32.26 -27.59
C MET A 540 -22.17 32.07 -29.10
N ASP A 541 -21.10 32.49 -29.78
CA ASP A 541 -20.93 32.26 -31.22
C ASP A 541 -20.29 30.89 -31.46
N ASP A 542 -20.97 30.00 -32.17
CA ASP A 542 -20.48 28.67 -32.57
C ASP A 542 -20.18 28.60 -34.08
N SER A 543 -19.94 29.72 -34.73
CA SER A 543 -19.64 29.79 -36.15
C SER A 543 -18.28 29.15 -36.50
N PRO A 544 -18.06 28.68 -37.74
CA PRO A 544 -16.81 28.06 -38.15
C PRO A 544 -15.59 28.98 -38.02
N ILE A 545 -14.51 28.43 -37.55
CA ILE A 545 -13.24 29.17 -37.35
C ILE A 545 -12.19 28.61 -38.31
N SER A 546 -11.42 29.55 -38.91
CA SER A 546 -10.23 29.19 -39.69
C SER A 546 -9.10 30.16 -39.37
N MET A 547 -8.01 29.62 -38.82
CA MET A 547 -6.86 30.43 -38.37
C MET A 547 -5.56 29.93 -39.00
N ARG A 548 -4.73 30.85 -39.47
CA ARG A 548 -3.41 30.52 -40.00
C ARG A 548 -2.44 30.29 -38.84
N GLN A 549 -1.80 29.13 -38.79
CA GLN A 549 -0.78 28.81 -37.80
C GLN A 549 0.60 29.42 -38.18
N PRO A 550 1.53 29.56 -37.21
CA PRO A 550 2.89 30.03 -37.46
C PRO A 550 3.65 29.22 -38.52
N ASN A 551 3.36 27.93 -38.65
CA ASN A 551 3.96 27.01 -39.64
C ASN A 551 3.33 27.19 -41.06
N GLY A 552 2.37 28.11 -41.22
CA GLY A 552 1.67 28.37 -42.47
C GLY A 552 0.45 27.48 -42.78
N SER A 553 0.21 26.45 -42.00
CA SER A 553 -0.98 25.60 -42.12
C SER A 553 -2.23 26.33 -41.60
N MET A 554 -3.41 25.92 -42.14
CA MET A 554 -4.68 26.42 -41.64
C MET A 554 -5.16 25.48 -40.54
N TRP A 555 -5.55 26.04 -39.42
CA TRP A 555 -6.22 25.32 -38.34
C TRP A 555 -7.72 25.60 -38.40
N THR A 556 -8.51 24.54 -38.63
CA THR A 556 -9.95 24.58 -38.79
C THR A 556 -10.60 23.63 -37.77
N PRO A 557 -10.71 24.06 -36.50
CA PRO A 557 -11.34 23.24 -35.46
C PRO A 557 -12.81 22.98 -35.77
N GLN A 558 -13.34 21.89 -35.26
CA GLN A 558 -14.74 21.49 -35.43
C GLN A 558 -15.32 21.06 -34.07
N ASN A 559 -16.62 21.12 -33.93
CA ASN A 559 -17.32 20.44 -32.88
C ASN A 559 -17.25 18.92 -33.07
N ASP A 560 -17.50 18.14 -32.00
CA ASP A 560 -17.39 16.68 -32.05
C ASP A 560 -18.44 16.02 -33.01
N ASP A 561 -19.56 16.70 -33.27
CA ASP A 561 -20.57 16.32 -34.22
C ASP A 561 -20.34 16.84 -35.65
N HIS A 562 -19.20 17.55 -35.87
CA HIS A 562 -18.82 18.16 -37.15
C HIS A 562 -19.79 19.25 -37.69
N ARG A 563 -20.57 19.87 -36.79
CA ARG A 563 -21.51 20.94 -37.13
C ARG A 563 -21.19 22.23 -36.37
N SER A 564 -21.63 23.31 -36.88
CA SER A 564 -21.79 24.59 -36.16
C SER A 564 -23.29 24.76 -35.81
N HIS A 565 -23.56 25.40 -34.71
CA HIS A 565 -24.89 25.61 -34.18
C HIS A 565 -25.24 27.08 -34.21
N ASP A 566 -26.55 27.34 -34.16
CA ASP A 566 -27.02 28.72 -33.93
C ASP A 566 -26.50 29.25 -32.61
N PRO A 567 -26.39 30.57 -32.44
CA PRO A 567 -25.99 31.14 -31.16
C PRO A 567 -26.79 30.60 -30.01
N LEU A 568 -26.12 30.22 -28.93
CA LEU A 568 -26.71 29.59 -27.76
C LEU A 568 -26.17 30.21 -26.49
N ILE A 569 -26.86 30.02 -25.37
CA ILE A 569 -26.39 30.58 -24.10
C ILE A 569 -25.13 29.86 -23.58
N MET A 570 -24.32 30.59 -22.81
CA MET A 570 -23.03 30.13 -22.30
C MET A 570 -23.12 28.79 -21.52
N VAL A 571 -24.13 28.61 -20.71
CA VAL A 571 -24.31 27.37 -19.95
C VAL A 571 -24.47 26.15 -20.86
N ASP A 572 -25.25 26.28 -21.94
CA ASP A 572 -25.50 25.18 -22.89
C ASP A 572 -24.25 24.87 -23.71
N ALA A 573 -23.48 25.89 -24.08
CA ALA A 573 -22.20 25.72 -24.76
C ALA A 573 -21.21 24.88 -23.92
N LEU A 574 -21.16 25.10 -22.60
CA LEU A 574 -20.34 24.28 -21.69
C LEU A 574 -20.96 22.90 -21.47
N ALA A 575 -22.30 22.81 -21.29
CA ALA A 575 -22.97 21.56 -21.03
C ALA A 575 -22.78 20.55 -22.19
N HIS A 576 -22.92 21.02 -23.42
CA HIS A 576 -22.71 20.22 -24.64
C HIS A 576 -21.23 20.17 -25.08
N SER A 577 -20.36 20.95 -24.40
CA SER A 577 -18.91 20.95 -24.70
C SER A 577 -18.56 21.43 -26.12
N TRP A 578 -19.26 22.46 -26.66
CA TRP A 578 -19.01 22.98 -28.00
C TRP A 578 -17.62 23.57 -28.12
N ASN A 579 -16.83 23.12 -29.10
CA ASN A 579 -15.44 23.54 -29.31
C ASN A 579 -15.37 24.93 -29.86
N LEU A 580 -16.17 25.25 -30.89
CA LEU A 580 -16.13 26.55 -31.59
C LEU A 580 -16.57 27.66 -30.64
N ALA A 581 -17.65 27.49 -29.89
CA ALA A 581 -18.12 28.45 -28.89
C ALA A 581 -17.06 28.71 -27.82
N THR A 582 -16.36 27.67 -27.36
CA THR A 582 -15.29 27.82 -26.38
C THR A 582 -14.08 28.56 -26.93
N ILE A 583 -13.74 28.35 -28.22
CA ILE A 583 -12.63 29.05 -28.88
C ILE A 583 -12.97 30.54 -29.04
N HIS A 584 -14.18 30.87 -29.55
CA HIS A 584 -14.65 32.24 -29.64
C HIS A 584 -14.57 32.97 -28.28
N LEU A 585 -15.12 32.33 -27.21
CA LEU A 585 -15.05 32.85 -25.85
C LEU A 585 -13.60 33.11 -25.42
N GLY A 586 -12.76 32.09 -25.50
CA GLY A 586 -11.37 32.17 -25.02
C GLY A 586 -10.54 33.19 -25.79
N MET A 587 -10.78 33.35 -27.07
CA MET A 587 -10.17 34.42 -27.88
C MET A 587 -10.66 35.80 -27.46
N ALA A 588 -11.95 36.00 -27.17
CA ALA A 588 -12.54 37.24 -26.67
C ALA A 588 -12.05 37.62 -25.25
N VAL A 589 -11.82 36.60 -24.37
CA VAL A 589 -11.22 36.78 -23.03
C VAL A 589 -9.74 37.06 -23.11
N GLY A 590 -9.03 36.46 -24.05
CA GLY A 590 -7.61 36.60 -24.32
C GLY A 590 -6.75 35.46 -23.77
N LEU A 591 -6.01 34.81 -24.65
CA LEU A 591 -5.10 33.71 -24.32
C LEU A 591 -4.09 34.02 -23.20
N PRO A 592 -3.48 35.22 -23.11
CA PRO A 592 -2.54 35.56 -22.03
C PRO A 592 -3.18 35.48 -20.65
N ARG A 593 -4.45 35.89 -20.48
CA ARG A 593 -5.16 35.86 -19.21
C ARG A 593 -5.47 34.41 -18.78
N ILE A 594 -5.92 33.58 -19.72
CA ILE A 594 -6.19 32.15 -19.49
C ILE A 594 -4.88 31.43 -19.13
N ARG A 595 -3.80 31.69 -19.85
CA ARG A 595 -2.47 31.17 -19.57
C ARG A 595 -2.01 31.56 -18.15
N ALA A 596 -2.06 32.85 -17.80
CA ALA A 596 -1.65 33.33 -16.49
C ALA A 596 -2.43 32.66 -15.35
N PHE A 597 -3.75 32.45 -15.54
CA PHE A 597 -4.58 31.72 -14.61
C PHE A 597 -4.12 30.27 -14.44
N LEU A 598 -3.84 29.54 -15.52
CA LEU A 598 -3.35 28.17 -15.47
C LEU A 598 -1.95 28.07 -14.83
N GLU A 599 -1.06 29.03 -15.13
CA GLU A 599 0.30 29.10 -14.55
C GLU A 599 0.28 29.36 -13.04
N SER A 600 -0.76 30.01 -12.49
CA SER A 600 -0.91 30.23 -11.05
C SER A 600 -1.04 28.91 -10.25
N PHE A 601 -1.41 27.81 -10.90
CA PHE A 601 -1.42 26.44 -10.31
C PHE A 601 -0.09 25.69 -10.48
N GLY A 602 0.99 26.35 -10.85
CA GLY A 602 2.33 25.77 -11.01
C GLY A 602 2.54 25.00 -12.32
N LEU A 603 1.68 25.23 -13.33
CA LEU A 603 1.87 24.68 -14.66
C LEU A 603 2.90 25.53 -15.43
N THR A 604 4.02 24.92 -15.86
CA THR A 604 5.16 25.65 -16.44
C THR A 604 5.17 25.69 -17.97
N ASP A 605 4.50 24.72 -18.62
CA ASP A 605 4.62 24.55 -20.08
C ASP A 605 3.32 24.89 -20.83
N VAL A 606 2.65 25.97 -20.42
CA VAL A 606 1.39 26.39 -21.03
C VAL A 606 1.67 27.19 -22.31
N ASN A 607 1.52 26.55 -23.46
CA ASN A 607 1.65 27.25 -24.77
C ASN A 607 0.38 28.06 -25.06
N PRO A 608 0.47 29.38 -25.23
CA PRO A 608 -0.68 30.26 -25.49
C PRO A 608 -1.18 30.20 -26.95
N SER A 609 -1.43 28.99 -27.45
CA SER A 609 -2.05 28.77 -28.76
C SER A 609 -3.57 28.66 -28.67
N PRO A 610 -4.35 28.98 -29.71
CA PRO A 610 -5.81 28.80 -29.69
C PRO A 610 -6.26 27.39 -29.37
N SER A 611 -5.46 26.37 -29.69
CA SER A 611 -5.75 24.97 -29.37
C SER A 611 -5.69 24.67 -27.87
N LEU A 612 -5.06 25.52 -27.03
CA LEU A 612 -5.10 25.45 -25.58
C LEU A 612 -6.54 25.47 -25.08
N LEU A 613 -7.41 26.29 -25.72
CA LEU A 613 -8.81 26.47 -25.30
C LEU A 613 -9.66 25.19 -25.36
N ILE A 614 -9.22 24.24 -26.18
CA ILE A 614 -9.85 22.93 -26.31
C ILE A 614 -8.99 21.77 -25.76
N GLY A 615 -7.94 22.12 -24.98
CA GLY A 615 -7.16 21.17 -24.19
C GLY A 615 -5.97 20.54 -24.90
N ALA A 616 -5.33 21.26 -25.85
CA ALA A 616 -3.99 20.93 -26.32
C ALA A 616 -2.94 21.27 -25.22
N LEU A 617 -3.11 20.66 -24.06
CA LEU A 617 -2.29 20.79 -22.87
C LEU A 617 -2.07 19.38 -22.25
N ASP A 618 -0.81 19.01 -22.05
CA ASP A 618 -0.44 17.69 -21.57
C ASP A 618 -0.27 17.71 -20.04
N LEU A 619 -1.19 17.07 -19.32
CA LEU A 619 -1.16 16.97 -17.85
C LEU A 619 -1.24 15.52 -17.38
N SER A 620 -0.82 15.31 -16.13
CA SER A 620 -1.09 14.09 -15.39
C SER A 620 -2.45 14.16 -14.67
N PRO A 621 -3.06 13.00 -14.32
CA PRO A 621 -4.27 13.00 -13.49
C PRO A 621 -4.14 13.78 -12.18
N LEU A 622 -2.97 13.77 -11.54
CA LEU A 622 -2.71 14.56 -10.34
C LEU A 622 -2.75 16.08 -10.64
N GLN A 623 -2.20 16.51 -11.77
CA GLN A 623 -2.24 17.92 -12.15
C GLN A 623 -3.66 18.37 -12.54
N VAL A 624 -4.44 17.51 -13.21
CA VAL A 624 -5.86 17.78 -13.47
C VAL A 624 -6.63 17.86 -12.14
N ALA A 625 -6.35 16.95 -11.19
CA ALA A 625 -6.96 17.02 -9.86
C ALA A 625 -6.59 18.33 -9.12
N GLN A 626 -5.34 18.80 -9.24
CA GLN A 626 -4.91 20.10 -8.66
C GLN A 626 -5.69 21.28 -9.22
N LEU A 627 -5.97 21.29 -10.54
CA LEU A 627 -6.80 22.33 -11.16
C LEU A 627 -8.25 22.26 -10.66
N TYR A 628 -8.87 21.07 -10.71
CA TYR A 628 -10.27 20.88 -10.29
C TYR A 628 -10.48 21.05 -8.79
N GLN A 629 -9.41 20.88 -7.97
CA GLN A 629 -9.46 21.14 -6.54
C GLN A 629 -9.84 22.59 -6.21
N TYR A 630 -9.43 23.54 -7.06
CA TYR A 630 -9.80 24.94 -6.90
C TYR A 630 -11.31 25.17 -7.07
N LEU A 631 -11.95 24.48 -8.03
CA LEU A 631 -13.41 24.52 -8.22
C LEU A 631 -14.13 23.84 -7.05
N ALA A 632 -13.67 22.64 -6.65
CA ALA A 632 -14.27 21.88 -5.57
C ALA A 632 -14.13 22.56 -4.19
N ALA A 633 -13.10 23.39 -4.00
CA ALA A 633 -12.84 24.14 -2.79
C ALA A 633 -13.38 25.59 -2.82
N ASP A 634 -14.39 25.88 -3.64
CA ASP A 634 -15.05 27.19 -3.75
C ASP A 634 -14.04 28.35 -3.98
N GLY A 635 -13.05 28.16 -4.84
CA GLY A 635 -12.05 29.18 -5.17
C GLY A 635 -10.86 29.27 -4.21
N HIS A 636 -10.74 28.35 -3.26
CA HIS A 636 -9.56 28.29 -2.40
C HIS A 636 -8.45 27.47 -3.06
N ALA A 637 -7.27 28.06 -3.16
CA ALA A 637 -6.07 27.37 -3.66
C ALA A 637 -5.54 26.42 -2.57
N LEU A 638 -5.82 25.13 -2.74
CA LEU A 638 -5.38 24.05 -1.84
C LEU A 638 -4.37 23.15 -2.54
N PRO A 639 -3.12 23.03 -2.05
CA PRO A 639 -2.20 22.03 -2.55
C PRO A 639 -2.67 20.62 -2.20
N LEU A 640 -2.43 19.67 -3.09
CA LEU A 640 -2.76 18.26 -2.84
C LEU A 640 -1.74 17.62 -1.91
N LEU A 641 -2.20 17.12 -0.76
CA LEU A 641 -1.38 16.48 0.25
C LEU A 641 -1.72 15.00 0.42
N ALA A 642 -0.69 14.14 0.43
CA ALA A 642 -0.81 12.71 0.77
C ALA A 642 -0.30 12.40 2.19
N VAL A 643 0.44 13.31 2.82
CA VAL A 643 1.02 13.12 4.16
C VAL A 643 0.43 14.16 5.11
N ARG A 644 -0.05 13.71 6.27
CA ARG A 644 -0.56 14.56 7.37
C ARG A 644 0.53 14.93 8.36
N GLY A 645 1.43 13.96 8.66
CA GLY A 645 2.50 14.23 9.60
C GLY A 645 3.37 13.01 9.89
N VAL A 646 4.44 13.26 10.62
CA VAL A 646 5.47 12.28 10.96
C VAL A 646 5.74 12.34 12.45
N LEU A 647 5.74 11.18 13.11
CA LEU A 647 6.13 11.01 14.51
C LEU A 647 7.46 10.26 14.58
N ASP A 648 8.25 10.56 15.62
CA ASP A 648 9.44 9.77 15.96
C ASP A 648 9.08 8.46 16.70
N GLY A 649 10.07 7.64 17.00
CA GLY A 649 9.90 6.36 17.69
C GLY A 649 9.38 6.48 19.13
N SER A 650 9.35 7.68 19.72
CA SER A 650 8.75 7.97 21.03
C SER A 650 7.28 8.35 20.94
N GLY A 651 6.75 8.56 19.71
CA GLY A 651 5.40 9.04 19.47
C GLY A 651 5.26 10.56 19.49
N ARG A 652 6.39 11.31 19.49
CA ARG A 652 6.37 12.77 19.40
C ARG A 652 6.29 13.21 17.95
N THR A 653 5.42 14.15 17.63
CA THR A 653 5.29 14.74 16.30
C THR A 653 6.53 15.58 15.96
N ILE A 654 7.21 15.23 14.86
CA ILE A 654 8.39 15.95 14.35
C ILE A 654 8.07 16.82 13.13
N LYS A 655 7.03 16.48 12.36
CA LYS A 655 6.55 17.30 11.24
C LYS A 655 5.04 17.16 11.09
N ARG A 656 4.38 18.29 10.80
CA ARG A 656 2.97 18.34 10.38
C ARG A 656 2.87 18.99 9.02
N TYR A 657 1.99 18.43 8.17
CA TYR A 657 1.63 18.99 6.89
C TYR A 657 0.18 19.45 6.99
N GLN A 658 0.00 20.74 7.17
CA GLN A 658 -1.33 21.36 7.24
C GLN A 658 -1.42 22.42 6.15
N VAL A 659 -2.50 22.40 5.40
CA VAL A 659 -2.85 23.45 4.48
C VAL A 659 -3.74 24.44 5.25
N GLN A 660 -3.32 25.69 5.29
CA GLN A 660 -4.23 26.79 5.65
C GLN A 660 -4.80 27.32 4.33
N PRO A 661 -6.10 27.16 4.08
CA PRO A 661 -6.69 27.74 2.89
C PRO A 661 -6.48 29.26 2.92
N GLY A 662 -5.95 29.79 1.81
CA GLY A 662 -5.94 31.22 1.56
C GLY A 662 -7.38 31.76 1.42
N PRO A 663 -7.57 33.06 1.30
CA PRO A 663 -8.88 33.62 0.95
C PRO A 663 -9.35 33.01 -0.37
N GLY A 664 -10.66 32.79 -0.49
CA GLY A 664 -11.23 32.35 -1.75
C GLY A 664 -11.17 33.47 -2.78
N GLU A 665 -10.68 33.15 -3.96
CA GLU A 665 -10.61 34.12 -5.08
C GLU A 665 -11.66 33.77 -6.13
N TYR A 666 -12.28 34.79 -6.69
CA TYR A 666 -13.28 34.68 -7.77
C TYR A 666 -14.45 33.72 -7.42
N GLN A 667 -14.91 33.70 -6.17
CA GLN A 667 -15.89 32.73 -5.68
C GLN A 667 -17.20 32.75 -6.48
N GLU A 668 -17.72 33.93 -6.89
CA GLU A 668 -18.91 33.99 -7.74
C GLU A 668 -18.68 33.28 -9.08
N ALA A 669 -17.53 33.53 -9.72
CA ALA A 669 -17.19 32.88 -11.00
C ALA A 669 -17.00 31.36 -10.83
N VAL A 670 -16.39 30.94 -9.73
CA VAL A 670 -16.24 29.50 -9.37
C VAL A 670 -17.61 28.86 -9.18
N ARG A 671 -18.52 29.49 -8.45
CA ARG A 671 -19.89 28.96 -8.22
C ARG A 671 -20.70 28.92 -9.49
N LEU A 672 -20.62 29.95 -10.37
CA LEU A 672 -21.25 29.95 -11.68
C LEU A 672 -20.71 28.80 -12.55
N THR A 673 -19.37 28.63 -12.56
CA THR A 673 -18.75 27.53 -13.33
C THR A 673 -19.15 26.18 -12.78
N THR A 674 -19.18 26.01 -11.44
CA THR A 674 -19.62 24.78 -10.79
C THR A 674 -21.07 24.46 -11.13
N TRP A 675 -21.96 25.44 -11.08
CA TRP A 675 -23.35 25.26 -11.45
C TRP A 675 -23.48 24.87 -12.93
N ALA A 676 -22.74 25.51 -13.83
CA ALA A 676 -22.72 25.12 -15.23
C ALA A 676 -22.18 23.70 -15.44
N MET A 677 -21.22 23.26 -14.63
CA MET A 677 -20.73 21.87 -14.63
C MET A 677 -21.74 20.88 -14.06
N GLN A 678 -22.67 21.30 -13.20
CA GLN A 678 -23.81 20.47 -12.78
C GLN A 678 -24.75 20.24 -13.99
N GLN A 679 -24.95 21.24 -14.87
CA GLN A 679 -25.74 21.08 -16.10
C GLN A 679 -25.06 20.11 -17.09
N VAL A 680 -23.72 20.04 -17.13
CA VAL A 680 -23.00 18.99 -17.87
C VAL A 680 -23.40 17.59 -17.40
N ALA A 681 -23.58 17.43 -16.09
CA ALA A 681 -23.97 16.15 -15.47
C ALA A 681 -25.47 15.87 -15.56
N GLU A 682 -26.30 16.88 -15.64
CA GLU A 682 -27.76 16.75 -15.69
C GLU A 682 -28.27 16.42 -17.09
N TYR A 683 -27.96 17.24 -18.10
CA TYR A 683 -28.42 17.06 -19.48
C TYR A 683 -27.35 17.12 -20.57
N GLY A 684 -26.09 17.48 -20.18
CA GLY A 684 -24.97 17.61 -21.10
C GLY A 684 -24.21 16.29 -21.37
N THR A 685 -22.94 16.42 -21.69
CA THR A 685 -22.07 15.28 -22.07
C THR A 685 -21.85 14.24 -20.99
N ALA A 686 -22.19 14.53 -19.72
CA ALA A 686 -22.16 13.58 -18.59
C ALA A 686 -23.58 13.25 -18.06
N SER A 687 -24.63 13.43 -18.86
CA SER A 687 -26.04 13.16 -18.47
C SER A 687 -26.30 11.75 -17.97
N ALA A 688 -25.40 10.80 -18.22
CA ALA A 688 -25.44 9.50 -17.58
C ALA A 688 -25.39 9.55 -16.03
N ILE A 689 -24.95 10.65 -15.41
CA ILE A 689 -25.07 10.89 -13.95
C ILE A 689 -26.52 11.25 -13.63
N GLY A 690 -27.06 12.30 -14.26
CA GLY A 690 -28.43 12.78 -14.05
C GLY A 690 -29.51 11.72 -14.33
N ASN A 691 -29.26 10.85 -15.30
CA ASN A 691 -30.15 9.72 -15.67
C ASN A 691 -29.91 8.45 -14.82
N SER A 692 -29.37 8.58 -13.60
CA SER A 692 -29.06 7.45 -12.71
C SER A 692 -29.42 7.75 -11.25
N ALA A 693 -29.23 6.77 -10.37
CA ALA A 693 -29.38 6.97 -8.93
C ALA A 693 -28.41 8.01 -8.34
N LEU A 694 -27.39 8.44 -9.10
CA LEU A 694 -26.44 9.48 -8.69
C LEU A 694 -26.96 10.91 -8.97
N ALA A 695 -28.13 11.08 -9.57
CA ALA A 695 -28.73 12.40 -9.83
C ALA A 695 -28.86 13.24 -8.55
N SER A 696 -29.23 12.60 -7.44
CA SER A 696 -29.36 13.27 -6.12
C SER A 696 -28.05 13.84 -5.57
N LEU A 697 -26.90 13.48 -6.15
CA LEU A 697 -25.62 14.06 -5.75
C LEU A 697 -25.41 15.49 -6.30
N HIS A 698 -26.20 15.91 -7.30
CA HIS A 698 -26.01 17.19 -8.01
C HIS A 698 -24.55 17.46 -8.41
N ALA A 699 -23.85 16.39 -8.78
CA ALA A 699 -22.41 16.43 -9.01
C ALA A 699 -22.05 17.39 -10.15
N ALA A 700 -20.95 18.12 -9.98
CA ALA A 700 -20.34 18.92 -11.03
C ALA A 700 -19.22 18.14 -11.72
N GLY A 701 -19.17 18.16 -13.06
CA GLY A 701 -18.12 17.41 -13.73
C GLY A 701 -17.95 17.78 -15.21
N LYS A 702 -16.83 17.33 -15.79
CA LYS A 702 -16.53 17.56 -17.21
C LYS A 702 -15.88 16.35 -17.85
N THR A 703 -16.42 15.94 -18.98
CA THR A 703 -15.81 14.94 -19.87
C THR A 703 -14.68 15.56 -20.69
N GLY A 704 -13.64 14.76 -20.93
CA GLY A 704 -12.53 15.12 -21.83
C GLY A 704 -12.23 13.99 -22.79
N THR A 705 -11.98 14.34 -24.03
CA THR A 705 -11.55 13.41 -25.08
C THR A 705 -10.42 14.10 -25.83
N SER A 706 -9.29 13.42 -26.02
CA SER A 706 -8.22 13.94 -26.86
C SER A 706 -8.44 13.59 -28.33
N ASN A 707 -7.66 14.24 -29.20
CA ASN A 707 -7.70 13.98 -30.64
C ASN A 707 -7.54 12.49 -30.94
N ASP A 708 -8.22 12.00 -31.96
CA ASP A 708 -8.22 10.60 -32.40
C ASP A 708 -8.67 9.61 -31.31
N LEU A 709 -9.44 10.03 -30.29
CA LEU A 709 -9.94 9.16 -29.20
C LEU A 709 -8.79 8.42 -28.48
N ARG A 710 -7.64 9.06 -28.26
CA ARG A 710 -6.48 8.45 -27.61
C ARG A 710 -6.64 8.41 -26.10
N ASP A 711 -7.22 9.46 -25.52
CA ASP A 711 -7.41 9.63 -24.10
C ASP A 711 -8.87 9.94 -23.77
N SER A 712 -9.37 9.25 -22.76
CA SER A 712 -10.70 9.46 -22.19
C SER A 712 -10.52 9.96 -20.76
N TRP A 713 -11.05 11.13 -20.47
CA TRP A 713 -10.98 11.80 -19.18
C TRP A 713 -12.37 12.06 -18.61
N PHE A 714 -12.46 12.01 -17.30
CA PHE A 714 -13.55 12.63 -16.55
C PHE A 714 -12.98 13.21 -15.24
N ALA A 715 -13.30 14.47 -14.97
CA ALA A 715 -13.03 15.13 -13.71
C ALA A 715 -14.35 15.68 -13.16
N GLY A 716 -14.71 15.27 -11.94
CA GLY A 716 -15.98 15.69 -11.33
C GLY A 716 -15.96 15.51 -9.82
N PHE A 717 -16.80 16.31 -9.13
CA PHE A 717 -16.85 16.38 -7.69
C PHE A 717 -18.27 16.40 -7.15
N THR A 718 -18.41 15.96 -5.91
CA THR A 718 -19.60 15.98 -5.06
C THR A 718 -19.42 17.02 -3.96
N GLY A 719 -20.21 16.99 -2.90
CA GLY A 719 -20.08 17.94 -1.80
C GLY A 719 -18.79 17.78 -1.00
N ASP A 720 -18.16 16.61 -1.01
CA ASP A 720 -16.98 16.28 -0.19
C ASP A 720 -15.85 15.59 -0.92
N HIS A 721 -16.05 15.10 -2.16
CA HIS A 721 -15.04 14.37 -2.91
C HIS A 721 -14.86 14.90 -4.33
N LEU A 722 -13.61 15.07 -4.76
CA LEU A 722 -13.23 15.25 -6.17
C LEU A 722 -12.59 13.94 -6.66
N ALA A 723 -12.97 13.50 -7.86
CA ALA A 723 -12.32 12.36 -8.50
C ALA A 723 -12.01 12.64 -9.97
N VAL A 724 -10.78 12.34 -10.37
CA VAL A 724 -10.29 12.45 -11.76
C VAL A 724 -9.93 11.06 -12.25
N PHE A 725 -10.49 10.67 -13.39
CA PHE A 725 -10.22 9.41 -14.07
C PHE A 725 -9.64 9.65 -15.45
N TRP A 726 -8.63 8.87 -15.80
CA TRP A 726 -8.05 8.80 -17.13
C TRP A 726 -8.02 7.35 -17.62
N MET A 727 -8.32 7.15 -18.89
CA MET A 727 -8.11 5.91 -19.63
C MET A 727 -7.44 6.19 -20.96
N GLY A 728 -6.41 5.43 -21.30
CA GLY A 728 -5.62 5.62 -22.53
C GLY A 728 -4.70 4.43 -22.77
N ARG A 729 -3.85 4.51 -23.79
CA ARG A 729 -2.87 3.47 -24.12
C ARG A 729 -1.45 4.00 -23.99
N ASP A 730 -0.52 3.17 -23.52
CA ASP A 730 0.90 3.54 -23.38
C ASP A 730 1.56 3.80 -24.75
N ASP A 731 1.12 3.09 -25.79
CA ASP A 731 1.58 3.25 -27.16
C ASP A 731 0.95 4.44 -27.90
N ASN A 732 0.14 5.24 -27.19
CA ASN A 732 -0.56 6.43 -27.70
C ASN A 732 -1.49 6.17 -28.90
N LYS A 733 -1.93 4.92 -29.12
CA LYS A 733 -2.92 4.59 -30.16
C LYS A 733 -4.34 4.94 -29.73
N PRO A 734 -5.26 5.12 -30.68
CA PRO A 734 -6.66 5.31 -30.37
C PRO A 734 -7.23 4.21 -29.47
N THR A 735 -8.09 4.61 -28.51
CA THR A 735 -8.78 3.69 -27.60
C THR A 735 -10.22 3.38 -28.04
N THR A 736 -10.76 4.21 -28.95
CA THR A 736 -12.19 4.25 -29.28
C THR A 736 -13.11 4.65 -28.11
N LEU A 737 -12.53 5.26 -27.05
CA LEU A 737 -13.26 5.71 -25.87
C LEU A 737 -13.43 7.23 -25.89
N PHE A 738 -14.66 7.67 -25.71
CA PHE A 738 -15.00 9.04 -25.36
C PHE A 738 -14.89 9.24 -23.84
N GLY A 739 -14.83 10.48 -23.37
CA GLY A 739 -14.89 10.79 -21.94
C GLY A 739 -16.09 10.15 -21.24
N ALA A 740 -17.24 10.15 -21.89
CA ALA A 740 -18.48 9.54 -21.40
C ALA A 740 -18.41 8.00 -21.29
N SER A 741 -17.73 7.31 -22.21
CA SER A 741 -17.68 5.85 -22.24
C SER A 741 -16.51 5.23 -21.45
N GLY A 742 -15.47 6.01 -21.10
CA GLY A 742 -14.32 5.59 -20.33
C GLY A 742 -14.27 6.20 -18.92
N GLY A 743 -13.69 7.39 -18.76
CA GLY A 743 -13.48 8.05 -17.47
C GLY A 743 -14.76 8.25 -16.65
N LEU A 744 -15.83 8.74 -17.27
CA LEU A 744 -17.13 8.93 -16.61
C LEU A 744 -17.71 7.62 -16.06
N ARG A 745 -17.58 6.54 -16.80
CA ARG A 745 -18.05 5.23 -16.33
C ARG A 745 -17.37 4.82 -15.03
N ALA A 746 -16.04 4.95 -14.95
CA ALA A 746 -15.30 4.62 -13.75
C ALA A 746 -15.66 5.55 -12.57
N TRP A 747 -15.90 6.84 -12.85
CA TRP A 747 -16.36 7.79 -11.85
C TRP A 747 -17.73 7.38 -11.27
N ARG A 748 -18.68 7.02 -12.12
CA ARG A 748 -20.00 6.51 -11.69
C ARG A 748 -19.89 5.22 -10.87
N ASP A 749 -19.03 4.27 -11.30
CA ASP A 749 -18.79 3.01 -10.59
C ASP A 749 -18.19 3.25 -9.19
N LEU A 750 -17.38 4.31 -9.02
CA LEU A 750 -16.86 4.73 -7.72
C LEU A 750 -17.98 5.26 -6.81
N PHE A 751 -18.71 6.29 -7.26
CA PHE A 751 -19.71 6.97 -6.43
C PHE A 751 -21.01 6.18 -6.24
N ALA A 752 -21.21 5.11 -6.96
CA ALA A 752 -22.21 4.11 -6.63
C ALA A 752 -21.93 3.33 -5.33
N LYS A 753 -20.70 3.42 -4.80
CA LYS A 753 -20.27 2.68 -3.60
C LYS A 753 -19.68 3.57 -2.51
N LEU A 754 -18.92 4.59 -2.91
CA LEU A 754 -18.28 5.51 -1.97
C LEU A 754 -19.36 6.42 -1.36
N PRO A 755 -19.53 6.37 -0.03
CA PRO A 755 -20.41 7.32 0.65
C PRO A 755 -19.92 8.75 0.40
N THR A 756 -20.85 9.65 0.07
CA THR A 756 -20.53 11.04 -0.24
C THR A 756 -21.72 11.95 0.00
N THR A 757 -21.47 13.23 0.24
CA THR A 757 -22.49 14.25 0.38
C THR A 757 -22.89 14.84 -0.98
N PRO A 758 -24.15 15.24 -1.16
CA PRO A 758 -24.54 15.97 -2.36
C PRO A 758 -23.85 17.35 -2.42
N LEU A 759 -23.52 17.78 -3.64
CA LEU A 759 -23.19 19.18 -3.88
C LEU A 759 -24.45 20.04 -3.78
N SER A 760 -24.30 21.28 -3.32
CA SER A 760 -25.45 22.20 -3.25
C SER A 760 -26.01 22.49 -4.65
N ALA A 761 -27.32 22.36 -4.79
CA ALA A 761 -28.03 22.81 -5.98
C ALA A 761 -28.25 24.33 -6.00
N ALA A 762 -28.16 24.99 -4.83
CA ALA A 762 -28.31 26.44 -4.71
C ALA A 762 -27.08 27.16 -5.23
N PRO A 763 -27.23 28.31 -5.90
CA PRO A 763 -26.12 29.02 -6.56
C PRO A 763 -25.09 29.60 -5.58
N GLY A 764 -25.41 29.73 -4.30
CA GLY A 764 -24.53 30.27 -3.26
C GLY A 764 -24.59 31.81 -3.10
N PRO A 765 -23.86 32.31 -2.09
CA PRO A 765 -23.82 33.75 -1.84
C PRO A 765 -23.31 34.59 -3.02
N GLY A 766 -23.82 35.79 -3.21
CA GLY A 766 -23.42 36.72 -4.29
C GLY A 766 -24.13 36.49 -5.62
N LEU A 767 -24.90 35.41 -5.73
CA LEU A 767 -25.62 35.03 -6.96
C LEU A 767 -27.13 35.13 -6.77
N GLU A 768 -27.84 35.48 -7.85
CA GLU A 768 -29.29 35.43 -7.96
C GLU A 768 -29.73 34.50 -9.10
N MET A 769 -30.88 33.84 -8.95
CA MET A 769 -31.48 33.06 -10.03
C MET A 769 -32.30 33.98 -10.93
N ALA A 770 -31.94 34.09 -12.20
CA ALA A 770 -32.65 34.88 -13.19
C ALA A 770 -33.40 33.99 -14.16
N TRP A 771 -34.63 34.32 -14.47
CA TRP A 771 -35.37 33.74 -15.61
C TRP A 771 -34.88 34.41 -16.89
N ILE A 772 -34.44 33.60 -17.84
CA ILE A 772 -33.95 34.05 -19.14
C ILE A 772 -34.66 33.34 -20.30
N ASN A 773 -34.69 34.00 -21.44
CA ASN A 773 -35.02 33.38 -22.70
C ASN A 773 -33.72 32.83 -23.34
N PRO A 774 -33.54 31.50 -23.50
CA PRO A 774 -32.35 30.89 -24.04
C PRO A 774 -32.02 31.32 -25.50
N ALA A 775 -33.01 31.78 -26.23
CA ALA A 775 -32.84 32.20 -27.66
C ALA A 775 -32.05 33.50 -27.81
N ASP A 776 -32.10 34.40 -26.82
CA ASP A 776 -31.43 35.70 -26.86
C ASP A 776 -30.65 36.08 -25.60
N GLY A 777 -30.71 35.24 -24.58
CA GLY A 777 -30.00 35.42 -23.30
C GLY A 777 -30.53 36.55 -22.43
N ARG A 778 -31.67 37.13 -22.75
CA ARG A 778 -32.28 38.24 -21.99
C ARG A 778 -33.13 37.76 -20.83
N ARG A 779 -33.31 38.61 -19.82
CA ARG A 779 -34.23 38.37 -18.72
C ARG A 779 -35.66 38.28 -19.25
N THR A 780 -36.39 37.28 -18.78
CA THR A 780 -37.80 37.06 -19.20
C THR A 780 -38.65 36.70 -17.96
N GLU A 781 -39.96 36.54 -18.15
CA GLU A 781 -40.88 36.12 -17.10
C GLU A 781 -41.00 34.59 -17.02
N PRO A 782 -41.25 34.04 -15.79
CA PRO A 782 -41.31 32.57 -15.60
C PRO A 782 -42.34 31.84 -16.44
N GLN A 783 -43.42 32.54 -16.84
CA GLN A 783 -44.51 32.00 -17.65
C GLN A 783 -44.22 31.96 -19.16
N CYS A 784 -43.12 32.57 -19.61
CA CYS A 784 -42.76 32.58 -21.01
C CYS A 784 -42.32 31.18 -21.48
N GLN A 785 -42.75 30.80 -22.67
CA GLN A 785 -42.44 29.51 -23.25
C GLN A 785 -40.91 29.34 -23.44
N GLY A 786 -40.35 28.25 -22.90
CA GLY A 786 -38.93 27.99 -22.99
C GLY A 786 -38.08 28.78 -21.97
N ALA A 787 -38.69 29.57 -21.09
CA ALA A 787 -37.95 30.27 -20.02
C ALA A 787 -37.14 29.30 -19.17
N GLN A 788 -35.87 29.63 -18.94
CA GLN A 788 -34.91 28.82 -18.15
C GLN A 788 -34.36 29.64 -16.98
N GLN A 789 -34.15 29.01 -15.85
CA GLN A 789 -33.45 29.66 -14.72
C GLN A 789 -31.94 29.44 -14.81
N VAL A 790 -31.19 30.51 -14.70
CA VAL A 790 -29.71 30.46 -14.56
C VAL A 790 -29.24 31.37 -13.45
N PRO A 791 -28.20 31.00 -12.67
CA PRO A 791 -27.60 31.92 -11.73
C PRO A 791 -26.76 32.95 -12.46
N VAL A 792 -26.81 34.16 -11.95
CA VAL A 792 -26.00 35.30 -12.41
C VAL A 792 -25.46 36.07 -11.19
N VAL A 793 -24.39 36.81 -11.35
CA VAL A 793 -23.97 37.75 -10.31
C VAL A 793 -25.05 38.83 -10.20
N ALA A 794 -25.44 39.17 -9.00
CA ALA A 794 -26.52 40.12 -8.75
C ALA A 794 -26.24 41.44 -9.49
N GLY A 795 -27.21 41.88 -10.32
CA GLY A 795 -27.09 43.10 -11.16
C GLY A 795 -26.25 42.97 -12.43
N SER A 796 -25.67 41.79 -12.74
CA SER A 796 -24.92 41.59 -13.99
C SER A 796 -25.78 41.39 -15.23
N LEU A 797 -27.06 41.10 -15.04
CA LEU A 797 -28.06 40.98 -16.11
C LEU A 797 -29.05 42.14 -16.00
N PRO A 798 -29.34 42.90 -17.09
CA PRO A 798 -30.33 43.99 -17.07
C PRO A 798 -31.64 43.61 -16.39
N ALA A 799 -32.22 44.55 -15.64
CA ALA A 799 -33.45 44.29 -14.90
C ALA A 799 -34.71 44.20 -15.76
N ASP A 800 -34.68 44.81 -16.94
CA ASP A 800 -35.83 44.89 -17.86
C ASP A 800 -36.10 43.47 -18.40
N ALA A 801 -37.23 42.89 -17.98
CA ALA A 801 -37.69 41.61 -18.50
C ALA A 801 -38.56 41.89 -19.74
N GLU A 802 -38.27 41.24 -20.87
CA GLU A 802 -39.18 41.19 -21.97
C GLU A 802 -40.37 40.29 -21.60
N GLY A 803 -41.55 40.92 -21.38
CA GLY A 803 -42.77 40.21 -21.14
C GLY A 803 -43.23 39.46 -22.41
N CYS A 804 -43.57 38.18 -22.26
CA CYS A 804 -44.10 37.35 -23.39
C CYS A 804 -45.57 37.63 -23.69
N PHE A 805 -46.20 38.60 -23.02
CA PHE A 805 -47.61 38.94 -23.19
C PHE A 805 -47.96 39.25 -24.63
N TRP A 806 -47.07 39.95 -25.36
CA TRP A 806 -47.30 40.29 -26.77
C TRP A 806 -47.07 39.11 -27.72
N GLN A 807 -46.18 38.16 -27.40
CA GLN A 807 -45.98 36.93 -28.16
C GLN A 807 -47.18 35.98 -28.09
N SER A 808 -47.89 35.90 -26.95
CA SER A 808 -49.11 35.11 -26.81
C SER A 808 -50.30 35.72 -27.54
N LEU A 809 -50.32 37.05 -27.76
CA LEU A 809 -51.40 37.74 -28.40
C LEU A 809 -51.22 37.85 -29.93
N PHE A 810 -49.98 37.86 -30.46
CA PHE A 810 -49.69 38.10 -31.88
C PHE A 810 -48.87 36.96 -32.53
N GLY A 811 -48.40 35.99 -31.79
CA GLY A 811 -47.68 34.83 -32.29
C GLY A 811 -48.65 33.79 -32.89
N GLY A 812 -48.89 33.88 -34.16
CA GLY A 812 -49.56 32.80 -34.86
C GLY A 812 -48.71 31.54 -34.89
N ASP A 813 -49.38 30.41 -34.71
CA ASP A 813 -48.83 29.07 -34.77
C ASP A 813 -47.76 28.85 -35.84
N THR A 814 -46.51 28.87 -35.46
CA THR A 814 -45.45 28.12 -36.14
C THR A 814 -45.00 26.99 -35.21
N ALA A 815 -45.85 25.99 -35.09
CA ALA A 815 -45.49 24.75 -34.47
C ALA A 815 -44.39 24.07 -35.30
N THR A 816 -43.15 24.24 -34.89
CA THR A 816 -42.08 23.37 -35.36
C THR A 816 -42.24 22.04 -34.60
N PRO A 817 -42.39 20.91 -35.30
CA PRO A 817 -42.61 19.62 -34.62
C PRO A 817 -41.37 19.22 -33.85
N ALA A 818 -41.59 18.76 -32.64
CA ALA A 818 -40.55 18.18 -31.79
C ALA A 818 -39.79 17.07 -32.55
N PRO A 819 -38.45 17.02 -32.44
CA PRO A 819 -37.70 15.93 -33.05
C PRO A 819 -38.07 14.61 -32.39
N SER A 820 -38.60 13.72 -33.20
CA SER A 820 -38.87 12.33 -32.83
C SER A 820 -37.60 11.62 -32.40
N THR A 821 -37.59 11.11 -31.18
CA THR A 821 -36.61 10.14 -30.70
C THR A 821 -36.65 8.88 -31.54
N THR A 822 -35.67 8.67 -32.39
CA THR A 822 -35.34 7.34 -32.88
C THR A 822 -33.89 7.05 -32.54
N THR A 823 -33.73 6.17 -31.55
CA THR A 823 -32.51 5.39 -31.31
C THR A 823 -32.17 4.52 -32.53
N PRO A 824 -30.86 4.29 -32.77
CA PRO A 824 -30.31 2.98 -32.57
C PRO A 824 -29.22 2.88 -31.51
#